data_c004b72233301e1c155d345fe2a473d6
#
_entry.id   c004b72233301e1c155d345fe2a473d6
#
_cell.length_a   1.000
_cell.length_b   1.000
_cell.length_c   1.000
_cell.angle_alpha   90.00
_cell.angle_beta   90.00
_cell.angle_gamma   90.00
#
_symmetry.space_group_name_H-M   'P 1'
#
loop_
_entity.id
_entity.type
_entity.pdbx_description
1 polymer ?
#
loop_
_entity_poly.entity_id
_entity_poly.type
_entity_poly.pdbx_seq_one_letter_code
_entity_poly.pdbx_strand_id
1 'polypeptide(L)'
;PEEWFNPGSTEYDSILAYNSYDVTDYLQAGENAMGAILGEGWWTGMTTFECTNNNYYGDQPALMAKMVVNYTDGSSDTVVTDDGSWTYYNDGPVRLASLFQGERYDATKEAAIEGWTEAGYDDSAWTTSSEIETRKQFADYQLVSRYDEPVHVIRTNDVKEALGETKEGSGSYIYDMGENVSGVPVITIPEEYAKPGETVTVRFAEILYPELDEYTSEGVDGMLMVENYRTAMVTDFYTMKEGENVFSPDLTFHGYRYIEITGLDQELPADCIKMQVLSSLDASAEYESSNELTNQLFANITNSTTSNYISIPTDCPQRDERMGWTGDAQIYALSGSYVADTYNFMRQWMDTVRADCGETGMSSQYCPAFVNYDLEADDKIPHNGQSFGITWNCLVVTIPYNLYMQTGKLDIVKDNIDNIYAYVDHLASTPMSYKDENGDKPEDARLTGETGTLCDHLSRIPTDGVMLGNVLYINCLDQAATLADVVGDTDKAESYRETAATAREAWNEFFIDPDTGKTKNTKGEIQDTQASYATPLRFHVVSDENLEKVLENYNATIAEASGEDSDGMPIVPYTLTTGFNATGNLLNALSDYGLNDTAYKLFESTDYASWLYPVTQGATSIWERWNGYTNELGFNGNNSMNS
;
A
#
# COMPACT_ATOMS: atom_id res chain seq x y z
N PRO A 1 16.43 -0.27 -16.59
CA PRO A 1 17.07 -0.07 -15.28
C PRO A 1 16.97 -1.35 -14.45
N GLU A 2 17.94 -1.59 -13.56
CA GLU A 2 17.88 -2.70 -12.60
C GLU A 2 17.05 -2.29 -11.37
N GLU A 3 17.04 -1.01 -11.04
CA GLU A 3 16.30 -0.43 -9.94
C GLU A 3 15.42 0.73 -10.41
N TRP A 4 14.24 0.87 -9.83
CA TRP A 4 13.22 1.82 -10.21
C TRP A 4 12.92 2.78 -9.07
N PHE A 5 12.48 4.00 -9.39
CA PHE A 5 11.97 5.02 -8.46
C PHE A 5 12.93 5.41 -7.33
N ASN A 6 14.23 5.36 -7.61
CA ASN A 6 15.24 5.75 -6.64
C ASN A 6 15.20 7.26 -6.31
N PRO A 7 15.48 7.64 -5.06
CA PRO A 7 15.87 6.83 -3.91
C PRO A 7 14.69 6.25 -3.10
N GLY A 8 13.46 6.35 -3.57
CA GLY A 8 12.26 5.88 -2.90
C GLY A 8 11.50 6.98 -2.16
N SER A 9 10.34 6.62 -1.59
CA SER A 9 9.46 7.50 -0.84
C SER A 9 9.76 7.42 0.66
N THR A 10 10.15 8.56 1.25
CA THR A 10 10.36 8.72 2.69
C THR A 10 9.70 10.01 3.15
N GLU A 11 9.72 10.30 4.45
CA GLU A 11 9.30 11.58 4.99
C GLU A 11 10.33 12.67 4.63
N TYR A 12 10.23 13.24 3.41
CA TYR A 12 11.28 14.10 2.82
C TYR A 12 11.55 15.40 3.60
N ASP A 13 10.69 15.79 4.49
CA ASP A 13 10.93 16.92 5.38
C ASP A 13 11.83 16.57 6.57
N SER A 14 12.05 15.28 6.80
CA SER A 14 12.82 14.76 7.94
C SER A 14 13.91 13.79 7.49
N ILE A 15 13.65 12.98 6.46
CA ILE A 15 14.53 11.92 5.98
C ILE A 15 14.62 11.94 4.47
N LEU A 16 15.81 12.09 3.91
CA LEU A 16 16.11 11.79 2.50
C LEU A 16 16.99 10.55 2.42
N ALA A 17 16.49 9.52 1.77
CA ALA A 17 17.26 8.32 1.50
C ALA A 17 18.24 8.52 0.34
N TYR A 18 19.37 7.85 0.38
CA TYR A 18 20.31 7.78 -0.74
C TYR A 18 20.75 6.34 -1.00
N ASN A 19 21.00 6.03 -2.27
CA ASN A 19 21.56 4.75 -2.71
C ASN A 19 23.07 4.87 -2.89
N SER A 20 23.79 3.78 -2.66
CA SER A 20 25.24 3.68 -2.87
C SER A 20 25.56 2.53 -3.83
N TYR A 21 26.34 2.84 -4.83
CA TYR A 21 26.71 1.90 -5.89
C TYR A 21 28.22 1.77 -6.03
N ASP A 22 28.75 0.56 -6.19
CA ASP A 22 30.10 0.33 -6.65
C ASP A 22 30.15 0.49 -8.17
N VAL A 23 30.77 1.58 -8.62
CA VAL A 23 30.88 1.91 -10.05
C VAL A 23 32.28 1.60 -10.62
N THR A 24 33.11 0.85 -9.89
CA THR A 24 34.51 0.57 -10.26
C THR A 24 34.63 -0.03 -11.66
N ASP A 25 33.76 -0.99 -12.01
CA ASP A 25 33.80 -1.69 -13.30
C ASP A 25 33.30 -0.84 -14.46
N TYR A 26 32.61 0.27 -14.20
CA TYR A 26 32.12 1.21 -15.23
C TYR A 26 33.14 2.32 -15.54
N LEU A 27 34.15 2.51 -14.71
CA LEU A 27 35.14 3.57 -14.89
C LEU A 27 36.29 3.11 -15.77
N GLN A 28 36.73 3.98 -16.65
CA GLN A 28 37.94 3.77 -17.50
C GLN A 28 38.96 4.88 -17.27
N ALA A 29 40.22 4.59 -17.66
CA ALA A 29 41.25 5.62 -17.64
C ALA A 29 41.00 6.66 -18.75
N GLY A 30 40.97 7.93 -18.37
CA GLY A 30 40.65 9.06 -19.25
C GLY A 30 39.28 9.65 -18.99
N GLU A 31 38.56 9.96 -20.06
CA GLU A 31 37.26 10.59 -19.96
C GLU A 31 36.15 9.57 -19.61
N ASN A 32 35.26 9.96 -18.73
CA ASN A 32 34.05 9.22 -18.36
C ASN A 32 32.86 10.18 -18.38
N ALA A 33 31.64 9.66 -18.57
CA ALA A 33 30.42 10.43 -18.48
C ALA A 33 29.54 9.91 -17.30
N MET A 34 28.89 10.82 -16.60
CA MET A 34 27.89 10.53 -15.58
C MET A 34 26.67 11.36 -15.87
N GLY A 35 25.50 10.72 -15.93
CA GLY A 35 24.25 11.41 -16.21
C GLY A 35 23.06 10.73 -15.53
N ALA A 36 21.94 11.48 -15.48
CA ALA A 36 20.68 11.02 -14.91
C ALA A 36 19.49 11.56 -15.69
N ILE A 37 18.41 10.77 -15.76
CA ILE A 37 17.10 11.21 -16.21
C ILE A 37 16.25 11.45 -14.96
N LEU A 38 15.63 12.62 -14.86
CA LEU A 38 14.82 13.02 -13.71
C LEU A 38 13.35 13.03 -14.09
N GLY A 39 12.52 12.27 -13.37
CA GLY A 39 11.07 12.33 -13.40
C GLY A 39 10.51 13.15 -12.25
N GLU A 40 9.22 13.37 -12.23
CA GLU A 40 8.51 14.08 -11.15
C GLU A 40 8.54 13.27 -9.84
N GLY A 41 8.27 11.97 -9.92
CA GLY A 41 8.22 11.07 -8.78
C GLY A 41 7.32 11.58 -7.66
N TRP A 42 7.71 11.31 -6.41
CA TRP A 42 7.02 11.82 -5.21
C TRP A 42 7.44 13.25 -4.83
N TRP A 43 8.53 13.78 -5.42
CA TRP A 43 9.06 15.09 -5.05
C TRP A 43 8.26 16.25 -5.65
N THR A 44 8.10 16.25 -6.98
CA THR A 44 7.35 17.29 -7.70
C THR A 44 6.05 16.79 -8.30
N GLY A 45 5.83 15.48 -8.33
CA GLY A 45 4.67 14.86 -8.93
C GLY A 45 3.39 15.03 -8.13
N MET A 46 2.32 14.55 -8.72
CA MET A 46 1.03 14.44 -8.06
C MET A 46 1.04 13.29 -7.06
N THR A 47 0.46 13.52 -5.90
CA THR A 47 0.30 12.52 -4.82
C THR A 47 -1.07 12.65 -4.19
N THR A 48 -1.50 11.61 -3.47
CA THR A 48 -2.74 11.55 -2.70
C THR A 48 -4.05 11.64 -3.50
N PHE A 49 -5.17 11.73 -2.78
CA PHE A 49 -6.51 11.81 -3.35
C PHE A 49 -6.69 12.99 -4.32
N GLU A 50 -7.45 12.75 -5.39
CA GLU A 50 -7.81 13.74 -6.40
C GLU A 50 -6.59 14.39 -7.08
N CYS A 51 -5.39 13.79 -6.94
CA CYS A 51 -4.12 14.34 -7.43
C CYS A 51 -3.92 15.80 -7.02
N THR A 52 -4.40 16.19 -5.82
CA THR A 52 -4.42 17.58 -5.37
C THR A 52 -3.06 18.08 -4.90
N ASN A 53 -2.22 17.16 -4.38
CA ASN A 53 -0.87 17.51 -3.98
C ASN A 53 0.08 17.42 -5.18
N ASN A 54 0.36 18.57 -5.76
CA ASN A 54 1.32 18.73 -6.85
C ASN A 54 2.42 19.70 -6.40
N ASN A 55 3.67 19.41 -6.71
CA ASN A 55 4.81 20.20 -6.27
C ASN A 55 4.87 20.34 -4.72
N TYR A 56 4.55 19.28 -3.99
CA TYR A 56 4.41 19.34 -2.55
C TYR A 56 5.75 19.68 -1.86
N TYR A 57 6.82 18.97 -2.18
CA TYR A 57 8.14 19.21 -1.61
C TYR A 57 8.96 20.23 -2.40
N GLY A 58 8.74 20.37 -3.68
CA GLY A 58 9.41 21.30 -4.58
C GLY A 58 8.75 21.37 -5.94
N ASP A 59 9.07 22.39 -6.72
CA ASP A 59 8.52 22.63 -8.06
C ASP A 59 9.52 22.32 -9.18
N GLN A 60 10.69 21.82 -8.84
CA GLN A 60 11.75 21.44 -9.77
C GLN A 60 12.34 20.08 -9.39
N PRO A 61 12.47 19.13 -10.34
CA PRO A 61 13.27 17.93 -10.13
C PRO A 61 14.72 18.29 -9.87
N ALA A 62 15.37 17.56 -8.97
CA ALA A 62 16.76 17.81 -8.59
C ALA A 62 17.55 16.52 -8.41
N LEU A 63 18.87 16.59 -8.63
CA LEU A 63 19.80 15.52 -8.39
C LEU A 63 20.83 15.93 -7.36
N MET A 64 21.06 15.09 -6.35
CA MET A 64 22.20 15.15 -5.47
C MET A 64 23.02 13.86 -5.64
N ALA A 65 24.22 13.98 -6.15
CA ALA A 65 25.12 12.84 -6.38
C ALA A 65 26.55 13.15 -5.90
N LYS A 66 27.22 12.09 -5.40
CA LYS A 66 28.62 12.14 -5.01
C LYS A 66 29.31 10.86 -5.47
N MET A 67 30.38 10.98 -6.24
CA MET A 67 31.25 9.86 -6.61
C MET A 67 32.65 10.06 -5.98
N VAL A 68 33.18 9.02 -5.35
CA VAL A 68 34.54 9.00 -4.82
C VAL A 68 35.35 7.98 -5.59
N VAL A 69 36.41 8.42 -6.23
CA VAL A 69 37.32 7.56 -7.00
C VAL A 69 38.62 7.40 -6.19
N ASN A 70 38.92 6.17 -5.78
CA ASN A 70 40.17 5.85 -5.06
C ASN A 70 41.17 5.23 -6.04
N TYR A 71 42.35 5.84 -6.14
CA TYR A 71 43.41 5.38 -7.03
C TYR A 71 44.36 4.37 -6.37
N THR A 72 45.03 3.56 -7.17
CA THR A 72 45.98 2.55 -6.70
C THR A 72 47.23 3.13 -6.01
N ASP A 73 47.52 4.42 -6.21
CA ASP A 73 48.64 5.13 -5.56
C ASP A 73 48.22 5.69 -4.17
N GLY A 74 46.97 5.51 -3.76
CA GLY A 74 46.42 5.98 -2.48
C GLY A 74 45.84 7.39 -2.51
N SER A 75 45.85 8.08 -3.66
CA SER A 75 45.14 9.34 -3.84
C SER A 75 43.64 9.09 -4.11
N SER A 76 42.80 10.12 -3.99
CA SER A 76 41.39 10.06 -4.32
C SER A 76 40.90 11.36 -4.94
N ASP A 77 39.96 11.26 -5.85
CA ASP A 77 39.17 12.37 -6.37
C ASP A 77 37.70 12.24 -5.96
N THR A 78 37.02 13.38 -5.86
CA THR A 78 35.60 13.43 -5.55
C THR A 78 34.89 14.30 -6.55
N VAL A 79 33.85 13.75 -7.17
CA VAL A 79 32.93 14.47 -8.04
C VAL A 79 31.59 14.62 -7.31
N VAL A 80 31.03 15.81 -7.31
CA VAL A 80 29.73 16.12 -6.70
C VAL A 80 28.86 16.89 -7.70
N THR A 81 27.57 16.83 -7.54
CA THR A 81 26.66 17.81 -8.15
C THR A 81 26.92 19.17 -7.50
N ASP A 82 27.15 20.18 -8.31
CA ASP A 82 27.40 21.55 -7.85
C ASP A 82 26.83 22.61 -8.81
N ASP A 83 26.88 23.86 -8.39
CA ASP A 83 26.47 25.00 -9.20
C ASP A 83 27.53 25.27 -10.29
N GLY A 84 27.16 24.97 -11.51
CA GLY A 84 27.90 25.37 -12.72
C GLY A 84 28.83 24.33 -13.35
N SER A 85 29.07 23.15 -12.75
CA SER A 85 29.86 22.09 -13.38
C SER A 85 29.03 21.03 -14.14
N TRP A 86 27.73 20.99 -13.88
CA TRP A 86 26.79 20.12 -14.56
C TRP A 86 25.96 20.88 -15.57
N THR A 87 25.48 20.17 -16.59
CA THR A 87 24.55 20.69 -17.60
C THR A 87 23.29 19.85 -17.63
N TYR A 88 22.19 20.43 -18.07
CA TYR A 88 20.93 19.72 -18.27
C TYR A 88 20.28 20.06 -19.61
N TYR A 89 19.47 19.12 -20.10
CA TYR A 89 18.67 19.27 -21.31
C TYR A 89 17.20 18.92 -21.01
N ASN A 90 16.30 19.87 -21.21
CA ASN A 90 14.88 19.74 -20.86
C ASN A 90 13.96 19.57 -22.08
N ASP A 91 14.50 19.40 -23.29
CA ASP A 91 13.73 19.13 -24.52
C ASP A 91 13.98 17.72 -25.06
N GLY A 92 14.29 16.77 -24.19
CA GLY A 92 14.50 15.35 -24.49
C GLY A 92 13.21 14.57 -24.80
N PRO A 93 13.32 13.26 -25.01
CA PRO A 93 12.19 12.40 -25.35
C PRO A 93 11.10 12.34 -24.29
N VAL A 94 11.44 12.30 -23.00
CA VAL A 94 10.46 12.28 -21.90
C VAL A 94 9.81 13.65 -21.78
N ARG A 95 8.51 13.72 -22.02
CA ARG A 95 7.71 14.97 -22.05
C ARG A 95 6.80 15.12 -20.84
N LEU A 96 6.46 14.03 -20.18
CA LEU A 96 5.71 13.91 -18.93
C LEU A 96 6.17 12.63 -18.25
N ALA A 97 6.31 12.66 -16.94
CA ALA A 97 6.62 11.49 -16.12
C ALA A 97 5.93 11.64 -14.76
N SER A 98 4.72 11.16 -14.65
CA SER A 98 3.89 11.23 -13.45
C SER A 98 3.48 9.82 -13.01
N LEU A 99 3.61 9.53 -11.70
CA LEU A 99 3.21 8.24 -11.15
C LEU A 99 1.72 7.93 -11.37
N PHE A 100 0.86 8.97 -11.37
CA PHE A 100 -0.59 8.80 -11.51
C PHE A 100 -1.12 9.02 -12.91
N GLN A 101 -0.48 9.93 -13.65
CA GLN A 101 -0.97 10.30 -15.00
C GLN A 101 -0.37 9.40 -16.08
N GLY A 102 0.83 8.87 -15.86
CA GLY A 102 1.58 8.06 -16.82
C GLY A 102 2.77 8.80 -17.42
N GLU A 103 3.33 8.23 -18.48
CA GLU A 103 4.49 8.78 -19.19
C GLU A 103 4.12 9.23 -20.62
N ARG A 104 4.67 10.37 -21.05
CA ARG A 104 4.64 10.77 -22.44
C ARG A 104 6.05 10.79 -22.99
N TYR A 105 6.29 9.96 -24.00
CA TYR A 105 7.58 9.81 -24.65
C TYR A 105 7.49 10.19 -26.13
N ASP A 106 8.39 11.03 -26.61
CA ASP A 106 8.51 11.44 -28.01
C ASP A 106 9.82 10.92 -28.62
N ALA A 107 9.76 9.75 -29.26
CA ALA A 107 10.94 9.10 -29.84
C ALA A 107 11.58 9.92 -30.99
N THR A 108 10.86 10.87 -31.58
CA THR A 108 11.43 11.76 -32.62
C THR A 108 12.52 12.69 -32.08
N LYS A 109 12.58 12.87 -30.75
CA LYS A 109 13.57 13.72 -30.08
C LYS A 109 14.85 12.99 -29.66
N GLU A 110 14.91 11.68 -29.76
CA GLU A 110 16.10 10.88 -29.39
C GLU A 110 17.34 11.31 -30.15
N ALA A 111 17.20 11.60 -31.45
CA ALA A 111 18.32 12.01 -32.29
C ALA A 111 19.00 13.32 -31.83
N ALA A 112 18.29 14.18 -31.08
CA ALA A 112 18.85 15.44 -30.57
C ALA A 112 19.86 15.22 -29.42
N ILE A 113 19.79 14.07 -28.76
CA ILE A 113 20.64 13.72 -27.61
C ILE A 113 21.36 12.39 -27.83
N GLU A 114 21.47 11.90 -29.07
CA GLU A 114 22.17 10.65 -29.39
C GLU A 114 23.59 10.67 -28.85
N GLY A 115 23.97 9.66 -28.08
CA GLY A 115 25.31 9.54 -27.47
C GLY A 115 25.52 10.36 -26.19
N TRP A 116 24.49 10.98 -25.60
CA TRP A 116 24.63 11.83 -24.39
C TRP A 116 25.21 11.09 -23.17
N THR A 117 25.16 9.77 -23.17
CA THR A 117 25.74 8.92 -22.12
C THR A 117 27.20 8.53 -22.38
N GLU A 118 27.78 8.96 -23.51
CA GLU A 118 29.14 8.60 -23.91
C GLU A 118 30.14 9.69 -23.50
N ALA A 119 31.35 9.26 -23.16
CA ALA A 119 32.44 10.17 -22.88
C ALA A 119 32.77 11.04 -24.10
N GLY A 120 32.94 12.34 -23.89
CA GLY A 120 33.27 13.30 -24.96
C GLY A 120 32.05 13.80 -25.75
N TYR A 121 30.82 13.53 -25.28
CA TYR A 121 29.61 14.14 -25.85
C TYR A 121 29.71 15.68 -25.76
N ASP A 122 29.33 16.37 -26.82
CA ASP A 122 29.32 17.85 -26.86
C ASP A 122 28.02 18.39 -26.27
N ASP A 123 28.05 18.69 -24.99
CA ASP A 123 26.95 19.28 -24.24
C ASP A 123 26.99 20.84 -24.17
N SER A 124 27.82 21.47 -24.98
CA SER A 124 28.02 22.94 -24.98
C SER A 124 26.74 23.74 -25.28
N ALA A 125 25.75 23.11 -25.91
CA ALA A 125 24.42 23.68 -26.14
C ALA A 125 23.42 23.48 -24.99
N TRP A 126 23.77 22.69 -23.99
CA TRP A 126 22.93 22.42 -22.84
C TRP A 126 22.96 23.59 -21.84
N THR A 127 21.97 23.63 -20.97
CA THR A 127 21.89 24.69 -19.96
C THR A 127 22.72 24.29 -18.75
N THR A 128 23.53 25.21 -18.23
CA THR A 128 24.26 25.01 -16.98
C THR A 128 23.28 24.83 -15.82
N SER A 129 23.54 23.83 -14.96
CA SER A 129 22.74 23.58 -13.76
C SER A 129 22.89 24.72 -12.75
N SER A 130 21.93 24.83 -11.87
CA SER A 130 21.94 25.72 -10.72
C SER A 130 21.49 25.01 -9.47
N GLU A 131 21.98 25.44 -8.34
CA GLU A 131 21.47 24.99 -7.06
C GLU A 131 20.00 25.39 -6.89
N ILE A 132 19.16 24.47 -6.42
CA ILE A 132 17.77 24.78 -6.08
C ILE A 132 17.68 25.11 -4.60
N GLU A 133 16.89 26.12 -4.27
CA GLU A 133 16.53 26.40 -2.87
C GLU A 133 15.40 25.44 -2.47
N THR A 134 15.68 24.57 -1.49
CA THR A 134 14.62 23.81 -0.83
C THR A 134 13.73 24.75 -0.02
N ARG A 135 12.43 24.42 0.07
CA ARG A 135 11.53 25.18 0.96
C ARG A 135 12.06 25.07 2.40
N LYS A 136 11.90 26.14 3.19
CA LYS A 136 12.42 26.15 4.58
C LYS A 136 11.88 25.02 5.43
N GLN A 137 10.63 24.60 5.19
CA GLN A 137 9.98 23.49 5.87
C GLN A 137 10.72 22.15 5.67
N PHE A 138 11.44 22.02 4.55
CA PHE A 138 12.16 20.81 4.14
C PHE A 138 13.69 20.99 4.15
N ALA A 139 14.20 22.01 4.83
CA ALA A 139 15.64 22.30 4.86
C ALA A 139 16.39 21.54 5.96
N ASP A 140 15.69 20.98 6.94
CA ASP A 140 16.27 20.29 8.11
C ASP A 140 16.02 18.78 8.03
N TYR A 141 16.56 18.13 7.00
CA TYR A 141 16.47 16.71 6.80
C TYR A 141 17.78 15.97 7.10
N GLN A 142 17.67 14.67 7.38
CA GLN A 142 18.81 13.79 7.51
C GLN A 142 19.00 12.95 6.24
N LEU A 143 20.25 12.86 5.76
CA LEU A 143 20.59 11.90 4.70
C LEU A 143 20.85 10.54 5.34
N VAL A 144 20.04 9.55 4.94
CA VAL A 144 20.14 8.17 5.43
C VAL A 144 20.47 7.21 4.30
N SER A 145 21.35 6.26 4.56
CA SER A 145 21.61 5.19 3.59
C SER A 145 20.40 4.29 3.50
N ARG A 146 19.94 4.04 2.31
CA ARG A 146 18.93 3.03 2.04
C ARG A 146 19.49 1.63 2.33
N TYR A 147 18.69 0.77 2.95
CA TYR A 147 19.05 -0.62 3.29
C TYR A 147 17.91 -1.62 3.02
N ASP A 148 16.78 -1.13 2.52
CA ASP A 148 15.67 -1.96 2.03
C ASP A 148 15.86 -2.37 0.57
N GLU A 149 14.96 -3.19 0.08
CA GLU A 149 14.94 -3.67 -1.27
C GLU A 149 14.39 -2.58 -2.21
N PRO A 150 15.16 -2.16 -3.25
CA PRO A 150 14.66 -1.22 -4.24
C PRO A 150 13.57 -1.85 -5.11
N VAL A 151 12.71 -1.02 -5.70
CA VAL A 151 11.76 -1.49 -6.71
C VAL A 151 12.53 -2.03 -7.92
N HIS A 152 12.17 -3.21 -8.38
CA HIS A 152 12.81 -3.88 -9.52
C HIS A 152 11.80 -4.75 -10.29
N VAL A 153 12.22 -5.25 -11.45
CA VAL A 153 11.41 -6.19 -12.23
C VAL A 153 11.51 -7.58 -11.61
N ILE A 154 10.43 -8.07 -11.01
CA ILE A 154 10.38 -9.40 -10.39
C ILE A 154 10.05 -10.52 -11.38
N ARG A 155 9.35 -10.22 -12.46
CA ARG A 155 9.04 -11.15 -13.56
C ARG A 155 8.55 -10.39 -14.79
N THR A 156 8.51 -11.09 -15.93
CA THR A 156 7.91 -10.59 -17.17
C THR A 156 6.81 -11.55 -17.62
N ASN A 157 5.62 -11.01 -17.85
CA ASN A 157 4.47 -11.76 -18.34
C ASN A 157 4.29 -11.51 -19.84
N ASP A 158 3.89 -12.56 -20.57
CA ASP A 158 3.42 -12.44 -21.94
C ASP A 158 1.90 -12.12 -21.95
N VAL A 159 1.40 -11.60 -23.06
CA VAL A 159 -0.05 -11.45 -23.28
C VAL A 159 -0.71 -12.83 -23.19
N LYS A 160 -1.74 -12.95 -22.34
CA LYS A 160 -2.54 -14.15 -22.22
C LYS A 160 -3.49 -14.31 -23.40
N GLU A 161 -4.13 -13.21 -23.79
CA GLU A 161 -5.11 -13.20 -24.87
C GLU A 161 -5.21 -11.82 -25.53
N ALA A 162 -5.19 -11.76 -26.85
CA ALA A 162 -5.55 -10.58 -27.62
C ALA A 162 -7.07 -10.60 -27.87
N LEU A 163 -7.79 -9.61 -27.31
CA LEU A 163 -9.27 -9.58 -27.35
C LEU A 163 -9.81 -8.87 -28.59
N GLY A 164 -8.94 -8.26 -29.41
CA GLY A 164 -9.30 -7.55 -30.63
C GLY A 164 -9.82 -6.14 -30.41
N GLU A 165 -10.57 -5.63 -31.39
CA GLU A 165 -11.18 -4.29 -31.29
C GLU A 165 -12.32 -4.26 -30.29
N THR A 166 -12.38 -3.20 -29.47
CA THR A 166 -13.52 -2.93 -28.56
C THR A 166 -14.85 -2.79 -29.29
N LYS A 167 -14.82 -2.15 -30.47
CA LYS A 167 -15.93 -2.04 -31.41
C LYS A 167 -15.36 -2.08 -32.83
N GLU A 168 -16.06 -2.76 -33.76
CA GLU A 168 -15.64 -2.86 -35.15
C GLU A 168 -15.33 -1.49 -35.77
N GLY A 169 -14.09 -1.33 -36.24
CA GLY A 169 -13.59 -0.09 -36.86
C GLY A 169 -13.23 1.02 -35.86
N SER A 170 -13.12 0.73 -34.57
CA SER A 170 -12.70 1.72 -33.57
C SER A 170 -11.20 2.03 -33.63
N GLY A 171 -10.38 1.10 -34.09
CA GLY A 171 -8.90 1.19 -34.01
C GLY A 171 -8.38 1.15 -32.57
N SER A 172 -9.15 0.55 -31.67
CA SER A 172 -8.84 0.38 -30.25
C SER A 172 -8.76 -1.11 -29.93
N TYR A 173 -7.59 -1.59 -29.58
CA TYR A 173 -7.30 -3.02 -29.40
C TYR A 173 -6.97 -3.33 -27.93
N ILE A 174 -7.65 -4.34 -27.36
CA ILE A 174 -7.48 -4.76 -25.96
C ILE A 174 -6.68 -6.06 -25.86
N TYR A 175 -5.81 -6.12 -24.87
CA TYR A 175 -5.02 -7.30 -24.50
C TYR A 175 -5.20 -7.62 -23.02
N ASP A 176 -5.51 -8.91 -22.71
CA ASP A 176 -5.52 -9.45 -21.34
C ASP A 176 -4.10 -9.94 -20.99
N MET A 177 -3.47 -9.33 -19.99
CA MET A 177 -2.16 -9.73 -19.49
C MET A 177 -2.23 -10.92 -18.51
N GLY A 178 -3.46 -11.35 -18.15
CA GLY A 178 -3.72 -12.53 -17.34
C GLY A 178 -3.80 -12.30 -15.85
N GLU A 179 -3.08 -11.32 -15.32
CA GLU A 179 -3.01 -11.01 -13.90
C GLU A 179 -3.15 -9.49 -13.66
N ASN A 180 -3.82 -9.12 -12.57
CA ASN A 180 -3.90 -7.73 -12.10
C ASN A 180 -2.75 -7.47 -11.14
N VAL A 181 -1.73 -6.77 -11.61
CA VAL A 181 -0.49 -6.51 -10.86
C VAL A 181 0.10 -5.15 -11.20
N SER A 182 1.06 -4.69 -10.39
CA SER A 182 1.83 -3.46 -10.66
C SER A 182 2.92 -3.70 -11.69
N GLY A 183 3.01 -2.82 -12.67
CA GLY A 183 4.04 -2.95 -13.69
C GLY A 183 3.98 -1.91 -14.79
N VAL A 184 4.78 -2.16 -15.81
CA VAL A 184 4.84 -1.37 -17.03
C VAL A 184 4.79 -2.26 -18.27
N PRO A 185 4.22 -1.77 -19.38
CA PRO A 185 4.27 -2.51 -20.65
C PRO A 185 5.65 -2.39 -21.30
N VAL A 186 6.03 -3.41 -22.06
CA VAL A 186 7.07 -3.34 -23.07
C VAL A 186 6.40 -3.61 -24.41
N ILE A 187 6.29 -2.58 -25.25
CA ILE A 187 5.58 -2.67 -26.54
C ILE A 187 6.60 -2.48 -27.66
N THR A 188 6.77 -3.51 -28.47
CA THR A 188 7.55 -3.43 -29.71
C THR A 188 6.60 -3.16 -30.87
N ILE A 189 6.80 -2.06 -31.58
CA ILE A 189 6.04 -1.68 -32.78
C ILE A 189 6.96 -1.90 -33.98
N PRO A 190 6.79 -2.99 -34.75
CA PRO A 190 7.57 -3.24 -35.95
C PRO A 190 7.41 -2.11 -36.99
N GLU A 191 8.40 -1.92 -37.85
CA GLU A 191 8.42 -0.86 -38.85
C GLU A 191 7.15 -0.79 -39.72
N GLU A 192 6.58 -1.95 -40.06
CA GLU A 192 5.33 -2.05 -40.85
C GLU A 192 4.07 -1.53 -40.14
N TYR A 193 4.10 -1.38 -38.81
CA TYR A 193 3.04 -0.80 -37.98
C TYR A 193 3.33 0.66 -37.62
N ALA A 194 4.60 1.08 -37.76
CA ALA A 194 5.02 2.41 -37.31
C ALA A 194 4.52 3.52 -38.23
N LYS A 195 4.11 4.63 -37.61
CA LYS A 195 3.69 5.86 -38.27
C LYS A 195 4.51 7.02 -37.69
N PRO A 196 5.67 7.35 -38.25
CA PRO A 196 6.55 8.36 -37.70
C PRO A 196 5.84 9.70 -37.46
N GLY A 197 5.96 10.25 -36.25
CA GLY A 197 5.33 11.49 -35.81
C GLY A 197 3.89 11.32 -35.29
N GLU A 198 3.26 10.16 -35.45
CA GLU A 198 1.97 9.87 -34.82
C GLU A 198 2.14 9.28 -33.42
N THR A 199 1.13 9.46 -32.57
CA THR A 199 1.17 9.02 -31.18
C THR A 199 0.31 7.78 -30.97
N VAL A 200 0.91 6.75 -30.39
CA VAL A 200 0.21 5.60 -29.80
C VAL A 200 -0.19 5.98 -28.38
N THR A 201 -1.44 5.67 -28.02
CA THR A 201 -1.97 5.84 -26.67
C THR A 201 -2.19 4.48 -26.06
N VAL A 202 -1.68 4.28 -24.84
CA VAL A 202 -1.81 3.06 -24.07
C VAL A 202 -2.60 3.37 -22.79
N ARG A 203 -3.77 2.76 -22.66
CA ARG A 203 -4.63 2.87 -21.46
C ARG A 203 -4.65 1.55 -20.72
N PHE A 204 -4.90 1.65 -19.43
CA PHE A 204 -4.83 0.49 -18.54
C PHE A 204 -6.14 0.33 -17.75
N ALA A 205 -6.49 -0.90 -17.39
CA ALA A 205 -7.60 -1.19 -16.48
C ALA A 205 -7.35 -2.49 -15.70
N GLU A 206 -7.91 -2.56 -14.51
CA GLU A 206 -7.92 -3.78 -13.70
C GLU A 206 -8.94 -4.81 -14.21
N ILE A 207 -10.03 -4.32 -14.81
CA ILE A 207 -11.20 -5.11 -15.23
C ILE A 207 -11.82 -4.51 -16.49
N LEU A 208 -12.63 -5.33 -17.16
CA LEU A 208 -13.52 -4.91 -18.25
C LEU A 208 -14.95 -4.84 -17.74
N TYR A 209 -15.78 -3.99 -18.34
CA TYR A 209 -17.22 -4.02 -18.09
C TYR A 209 -17.78 -5.40 -18.45
N PRO A 210 -18.48 -6.08 -17.53
CA PRO A 210 -19.05 -7.40 -17.80
C PRO A 210 -20.33 -7.32 -18.65
N GLU A 211 -20.76 -8.46 -19.18
CA GLU A 211 -22.02 -8.61 -19.90
C GLU A 211 -23.23 -8.60 -18.93
N LEU A 212 -23.48 -7.46 -18.28
CA LEU A 212 -24.70 -7.22 -17.50
C LEU A 212 -25.65 -6.30 -18.26
N ASP A 213 -26.96 -6.43 -18.03
CA ASP A 213 -28.00 -5.66 -18.73
C ASP A 213 -27.75 -4.15 -18.69
N GLU A 214 -27.21 -3.64 -17.60
CA GLU A 214 -26.85 -2.24 -17.44
C GLU A 214 -25.80 -1.83 -18.46
N TYR A 215 -24.66 -2.53 -18.51
CA TYR A 215 -23.52 -2.18 -19.35
C TYR A 215 -23.76 -2.52 -20.84
N THR A 216 -24.48 -3.64 -21.12
CA THR A 216 -24.86 -3.99 -22.49
C THR A 216 -25.85 -3.00 -23.08
N SER A 217 -26.79 -2.46 -22.29
CA SER A 217 -27.75 -1.45 -22.77
C SER A 217 -27.06 -0.11 -23.13
N GLU A 218 -25.94 0.20 -22.47
CA GLU A 218 -25.09 1.37 -22.77
C GLU A 218 -24.06 1.08 -23.86
N GLY A 219 -23.83 -0.19 -24.18
CA GLY A 219 -22.86 -0.67 -25.16
C GLY A 219 -21.43 -0.45 -24.75
N VAL A 220 -21.13 -0.60 -23.46
CA VAL A 220 -19.78 -0.48 -22.87
C VAL A 220 -19.20 -1.83 -22.41
N ASP A 221 -19.99 -2.91 -22.46
CA ASP A 221 -19.53 -4.26 -22.18
C ASP A 221 -18.29 -4.64 -22.99
N GLY A 222 -17.30 -5.24 -22.33
CA GLY A 222 -16.01 -5.58 -22.91
C GLY A 222 -15.02 -4.42 -23.05
N MET A 223 -15.43 -3.18 -22.77
CA MET A 223 -14.50 -2.02 -22.73
C MET A 223 -13.77 -1.95 -21.40
N LEU A 224 -12.66 -1.18 -21.35
CA LEU A 224 -11.95 -0.91 -20.10
C LEU A 224 -12.85 -0.17 -19.11
N MET A 225 -12.96 -0.69 -17.89
CA MET A 225 -13.59 0.02 -16.78
C MET A 225 -12.50 0.79 -16.03
N VAL A 226 -12.62 2.13 -15.96
CA VAL A 226 -11.62 3.03 -15.40
C VAL A 226 -12.16 3.98 -14.34
N GLU A 227 -13.43 3.89 -13.99
CA GLU A 227 -14.05 4.78 -12.98
C GLU A 227 -13.39 4.65 -11.61
N ASN A 228 -12.95 3.44 -11.26
CA ASN A 228 -12.25 3.19 -10.00
C ASN A 228 -10.83 3.79 -9.95
N TYR A 229 -10.31 4.30 -11.06
CA TYR A 229 -9.05 5.05 -11.09
C TYR A 229 -9.21 6.50 -10.63
N ARG A 230 -10.46 6.96 -10.54
CA ARG A 230 -10.82 8.32 -10.07
C ARG A 230 -10.18 9.40 -10.95
N THR A 231 -9.28 10.22 -10.38
CA THR A 231 -8.60 11.33 -11.12
C THR A 231 -7.24 10.92 -11.69
N ALA A 232 -6.74 9.73 -11.40
CA ALA A 232 -5.53 9.21 -12.03
C ALA A 232 -5.84 8.84 -13.50
N MET A 233 -5.13 9.46 -14.44
CA MET A 233 -5.36 9.23 -15.87
C MET A 233 -4.88 7.85 -16.32
N VAL A 234 -3.81 7.36 -15.72
CA VAL A 234 -3.25 6.00 -15.95
C VAL A 234 -3.15 5.73 -17.45
N THR A 235 -2.45 6.61 -18.18
CA THR A 235 -2.38 6.57 -19.65
C THR A 235 -1.00 6.97 -20.11
N ASP A 236 -0.37 6.16 -20.94
CA ASP A 236 0.92 6.46 -21.56
C ASP A 236 0.73 6.90 -23.02
N PHE A 237 1.65 7.73 -23.49
CA PHE A 237 1.66 8.25 -24.85
C PHE A 237 3.05 8.08 -25.46
N TYR A 238 3.12 7.45 -26.60
CA TYR A 238 4.36 7.24 -27.33
C TYR A 238 4.28 7.81 -28.74
N THR A 239 5.07 8.85 -29.04
CA THR A 239 5.19 9.38 -30.42
C THR A 239 6.28 8.61 -31.16
N MET A 240 5.88 7.95 -32.25
CA MET A 240 6.72 7.03 -33.02
C MET A 240 7.78 7.76 -33.84
N LYS A 241 8.95 7.16 -33.99
CA LYS A 241 10.03 7.51 -34.92
C LYS A 241 10.02 6.61 -36.15
N GLU A 242 10.89 6.87 -37.11
CA GLU A 242 11.13 5.98 -38.25
C GLU A 242 11.73 4.63 -37.81
N GLY A 243 11.37 3.55 -38.50
CA GLY A 243 11.81 2.19 -38.21
C GLY A 243 11.07 1.51 -37.08
N GLU A 244 11.69 0.49 -36.49
CA GLU A 244 11.15 -0.22 -35.31
C GLU A 244 11.14 0.70 -34.08
N ASN A 245 10.07 0.63 -33.33
CA ASN A 245 9.91 1.38 -32.08
C ASN A 245 9.75 0.41 -30.91
N VAL A 246 10.41 0.71 -29.78
CA VAL A 246 10.20 0.01 -28.52
C VAL A 246 9.84 1.03 -27.47
N PHE A 247 8.70 0.83 -26.85
CA PHE A 247 8.20 1.67 -25.78
C PHE A 247 8.07 0.89 -24.49
N SER A 248 8.71 1.37 -23.45
CA SER A 248 8.55 0.94 -22.06
C SER A 248 8.74 2.18 -21.19
N PRO A 249 7.74 2.64 -20.44
CA PRO A 249 7.92 3.79 -19.56
C PRO A 249 8.87 3.41 -18.41
N ASP A 250 9.80 4.31 -18.08
CA ASP A 250 10.82 4.09 -17.04
C ASP A 250 10.53 4.88 -15.75
N LEU A 251 9.64 5.87 -15.78
CA LEU A 251 9.46 6.85 -14.72
C LEU A 251 8.03 6.87 -14.14
N THR A 252 7.25 5.84 -14.43
CA THR A 252 5.90 5.61 -13.92
C THR A 252 5.66 4.12 -13.71
N PHE A 253 4.53 3.77 -13.10
CA PHE A 253 3.99 2.41 -13.07
C PHE A 253 2.47 2.45 -12.98
N HIS A 254 1.84 1.34 -13.34
CA HIS A 254 0.39 1.17 -13.33
C HIS A 254 0.01 -0.13 -12.64
N GLY A 255 -1.16 -0.14 -11.97
CA GLY A 255 -1.81 -1.36 -11.51
C GLY A 255 -2.86 -1.78 -12.55
N TYR A 256 -2.71 -2.93 -13.20
CA TYR A 256 -3.59 -3.32 -14.30
C TYR A 256 -3.55 -4.81 -14.62
N ARG A 257 -4.59 -5.26 -15.30
CA ARG A 257 -4.64 -6.55 -16.01
C ARG A 257 -4.81 -6.37 -17.51
N TYR A 258 -5.50 -5.31 -17.93
CA TYR A 258 -5.83 -5.07 -19.34
C TYR A 258 -5.13 -3.83 -19.87
N ILE A 259 -4.70 -3.93 -21.13
CA ILE A 259 -4.11 -2.82 -21.89
C ILE A 259 -4.98 -2.56 -23.11
N GLU A 260 -5.30 -1.29 -23.35
CA GLU A 260 -5.92 -0.82 -24.60
C GLU A 260 -4.91 0.01 -25.38
N ILE A 261 -4.69 -0.33 -26.65
CA ILE A 261 -3.77 0.39 -27.55
C ILE A 261 -4.59 1.05 -28.66
N THR A 262 -4.37 2.37 -28.87
CA THR A 262 -4.93 3.14 -29.98
C THR A 262 -3.84 3.90 -30.73
N GLY A 263 -4.14 4.38 -31.95
CA GLY A 263 -3.18 5.12 -32.79
C GLY A 263 -2.45 4.26 -33.84
N LEU A 264 -2.79 2.98 -33.92
CA LEU A 264 -2.31 2.07 -34.96
C LEU A 264 -3.44 1.73 -35.95
N ASP A 265 -3.10 1.38 -37.21
CA ASP A 265 -4.12 0.99 -38.22
C ASP A 265 -4.61 -0.44 -38.08
N GLN A 266 -3.91 -1.25 -37.32
CA GLN A 266 -4.21 -2.68 -37.11
C GLN A 266 -3.67 -3.15 -35.76
N GLU A 267 -4.24 -4.24 -35.26
CA GLU A 267 -3.85 -4.91 -34.04
C GLU A 267 -2.38 -5.37 -34.08
N LEU A 268 -1.63 -5.10 -33.02
CA LEU A 268 -0.29 -5.67 -32.87
C LEU A 268 -0.38 -7.16 -32.52
N PRO A 269 0.54 -8.00 -33.06
CA PRO A 269 0.69 -9.37 -32.58
C PRO A 269 0.94 -9.41 -31.07
N ALA A 270 0.37 -10.40 -30.38
CA ALA A 270 0.49 -10.53 -28.94
C ALA A 270 1.94 -10.65 -28.43
N ASP A 271 2.83 -11.24 -29.22
CA ASP A 271 4.25 -11.38 -28.91
C ASP A 271 5.05 -10.05 -28.99
N CYS A 272 4.43 -9.01 -29.53
CA CYS A 272 4.97 -7.65 -29.51
C CYS A 272 4.76 -6.93 -28.16
N ILE A 273 3.98 -7.50 -27.25
CA ILE A 273 3.60 -6.88 -25.99
C ILE A 273 3.98 -7.78 -24.83
N LYS A 274 4.60 -7.20 -23.81
CA LYS A 274 4.94 -7.86 -22.54
C LYS A 274 4.61 -6.93 -21.39
N MET A 275 4.49 -7.49 -20.18
CA MET A 275 4.34 -6.76 -18.94
C MET A 275 5.53 -7.06 -18.04
N GLN A 276 6.30 -6.06 -17.67
CA GLN A 276 7.29 -6.16 -16.59
C GLN A 276 6.58 -5.87 -15.28
N VAL A 277 6.54 -6.86 -14.41
CA VAL A 277 5.93 -6.75 -13.08
C VAL A 277 6.94 -6.17 -12.12
N LEU A 278 6.56 -5.09 -11.44
CA LEU A 278 7.42 -4.32 -10.53
C LEU A 278 7.05 -4.59 -9.08
N SER A 279 8.05 -4.73 -8.21
CA SER A 279 7.90 -4.80 -6.77
C SER A 279 9.21 -4.43 -6.08
N SER A 280 9.14 -4.03 -4.80
CA SER A 280 10.31 -4.00 -3.92
C SER A 280 10.67 -5.40 -3.40
N LEU A 281 9.76 -6.37 -3.46
CA LEU A 281 9.93 -7.68 -2.85
C LEU A 281 9.65 -8.82 -3.83
N ASP A 282 10.50 -9.83 -3.80
CA ASP A 282 10.24 -11.12 -4.42
C ASP A 282 9.44 -12.00 -3.47
N ALA A 283 8.33 -12.57 -3.95
CA ALA A 283 7.60 -13.57 -3.21
C ALA A 283 8.43 -14.87 -3.13
N SER A 284 8.51 -15.45 -1.93
CA SER A 284 9.30 -16.66 -1.67
C SER A 284 8.48 -17.82 -1.12
N ALA A 285 7.21 -17.59 -0.77
CA ALA A 285 6.35 -18.63 -0.26
C ALA A 285 5.68 -19.42 -1.39
N GLU A 286 5.49 -20.71 -1.13
CA GLU A 286 4.76 -21.63 -1.99
C GLU A 286 3.59 -22.25 -1.20
N TYR A 287 2.44 -22.37 -1.86
CA TYR A 287 1.26 -22.99 -1.29
C TYR A 287 0.58 -23.88 -2.33
N GLU A 288 0.28 -25.10 -1.95
CA GLU A 288 -0.46 -26.06 -2.76
C GLU A 288 -1.44 -26.85 -1.87
N SER A 289 -2.68 -26.96 -2.31
CA SER A 289 -3.71 -27.76 -1.68
C SER A 289 -4.52 -28.53 -2.72
N SER A 290 -5.39 -29.42 -2.25
CA SER A 290 -6.35 -30.13 -3.11
C SER A 290 -7.53 -29.27 -3.59
N ASN A 291 -7.69 -28.05 -3.06
CA ASN A 291 -8.72 -27.11 -3.44
C ASN A 291 -8.14 -26.03 -4.36
N GLU A 292 -8.42 -26.08 -5.65
CA GLU A 292 -7.90 -25.14 -6.65
C GLU A 292 -8.30 -23.69 -6.37
N LEU A 293 -9.46 -23.44 -5.74
CA LEU A 293 -9.86 -22.07 -5.37
C LEU A 293 -8.95 -21.48 -4.28
N THR A 294 -8.52 -22.30 -3.32
CA THR A 294 -7.57 -21.82 -2.29
C THR A 294 -6.16 -21.63 -2.84
N ASN A 295 -5.75 -22.43 -3.83
CA ASN A 295 -4.50 -22.22 -4.56
C ASN A 295 -4.54 -20.89 -5.32
N GLN A 296 -5.66 -20.60 -6.01
CA GLN A 296 -5.86 -19.31 -6.68
C GLN A 296 -5.92 -18.14 -5.68
N LEU A 297 -6.58 -18.33 -4.54
CA LEU A 297 -6.60 -17.30 -3.48
C LEU A 297 -5.18 -16.95 -3.02
N PHE A 298 -4.32 -17.95 -2.83
CA PHE A 298 -2.93 -17.70 -2.44
C PHE A 298 -2.15 -16.96 -3.54
N ALA A 299 -2.37 -17.30 -4.81
CA ALA A 299 -1.80 -16.56 -5.94
C ALA A 299 -2.28 -15.10 -5.95
N ASN A 300 -3.57 -14.85 -5.68
CA ASN A 300 -4.13 -13.50 -5.57
C ASN A 300 -3.49 -12.71 -4.42
N ILE A 301 -3.30 -13.34 -3.26
CA ILE A 301 -2.60 -12.73 -2.11
C ILE A 301 -1.17 -12.35 -2.50
N THR A 302 -0.46 -13.25 -3.17
CA THR A 302 0.91 -13.00 -3.65
C THR A 302 0.96 -11.84 -4.63
N ASN A 303 0.04 -11.79 -5.60
CA ASN A 303 -0.05 -10.70 -6.56
C ASN A 303 -0.34 -9.36 -5.88
N SER A 304 -1.29 -9.32 -4.94
CA SER A 304 -1.56 -8.08 -4.18
C SER A 304 -0.39 -7.66 -3.30
N THR A 305 0.28 -8.61 -2.63
CA THR A 305 1.47 -8.32 -1.82
C THR A 305 2.56 -7.64 -2.65
N THR A 306 2.94 -8.26 -3.77
CA THR A 306 4.01 -7.72 -4.63
C THR A 306 3.60 -6.42 -5.31
N SER A 307 2.32 -6.26 -5.67
CA SER A 307 1.80 -5.04 -6.31
C SER A 307 1.77 -3.83 -5.38
N ASN A 308 1.58 -4.05 -4.08
CA ASN A 308 1.42 -2.98 -3.09
C ASN A 308 2.69 -2.71 -2.27
N TYR A 309 3.78 -3.44 -2.54
CA TYR A 309 5.09 -3.16 -1.94
C TYR A 309 5.99 -2.47 -2.98
N ILE A 310 5.67 -1.20 -3.27
CA ILE A 310 6.41 -0.33 -4.21
C ILE A 310 7.01 0.84 -3.43
N SER A 311 8.24 0.69 -2.96
CA SER A 311 8.99 1.63 -2.12
C SER A 311 8.41 1.81 -0.71
N ILE A 312 7.10 1.80 -0.55
CA ILE A 312 6.34 1.80 0.71
C ILE A 312 5.20 0.79 0.61
N PRO A 313 4.62 0.33 1.74
CA PRO A 313 3.42 -0.51 1.70
C PRO A 313 2.20 0.35 1.34
N THR A 314 1.82 0.35 0.06
CA THR A 314 0.67 1.13 -0.44
C THR A 314 -0.65 0.37 -0.23
N ASP A 315 -1.75 1.11 -0.14
CA ASP A 315 -3.11 0.58 -0.07
C ASP A 315 -3.61 0.04 -1.40
N CYS A 316 -3.13 0.60 -2.48
CA CYS A 316 -3.52 0.26 -3.84
C CYS A 316 -2.44 0.70 -4.84
N PRO A 317 -2.31 0.07 -6.03
CA PRO A 317 -1.29 0.43 -6.99
C PRO A 317 -1.79 1.26 -8.17
N GLN A 318 -3.13 1.44 -8.37
CA GLN A 318 -3.67 1.84 -9.67
C GLN A 318 -4.32 3.22 -9.72
N ARG A 319 -4.89 3.70 -8.61
CA ARG A 319 -5.70 4.92 -8.55
C ARG A 319 -4.96 6.11 -7.93
N ASP A 320 -5.64 7.25 -7.79
CA ASP A 320 -5.14 8.46 -7.14
C ASP A 320 -5.11 8.36 -5.61
N GLU A 321 -4.34 7.43 -5.09
CA GLU A 321 -4.15 7.16 -3.67
C GLU A 321 -2.72 6.71 -3.45
N ARG A 322 -2.41 5.40 -3.49
CA ARG A 322 -1.08 4.81 -3.42
C ARG A 322 -0.27 5.35 -2.25
N MET A 323 -0.88 5.34 -1.06
CA MET A 323 -0.29 5.85 0.17
C MET A 323 0.04 4.71 1.14
N GLY A 324 1.02 4.93 2.00
CA GLY A 324 1.37 4.01 3.07
C GLY A 324 0.38 4.11 4.24
N TRP A 325 -0.87 3.66 4.04
CA TRP A 325 -1.88 3.65 5.07
C TRP A 325 -1.49 2.80 6.27
N THR A 326 -1.49 3.41 7.43
CA THR A 326 -0.98 2.78 8.66
C THR A 326 -1.88 1.67 9.18
N GLY A 327 -3.20 1.80 8.96
CA GLY A 327 -4.18 0.75 9.27
C GLY A 327 -3.98 -0.49 8.41
N ASP A 328 -3.84 -0.31 7.11
CA ASP A 328 -3.63 -1.36 6.11
C ASP A 328 -2.32 -2.11 6.37
N ALA A 329 -1.24 -1.36 6.54
CA ALA A 329 0.06 -1.93 6.84
C ALA A 329 0.06 -2.75 8.14
N GLN A 330 -0.59 -2.27 9.22
CA GLN A 330 -0.58 -2.97 10.50
C GLN A 330 -1.33 -4.31 10.46
N ILE A 331 -2.45 -4.39 9.74
CA ILE A 331 -3.22 -5.64 9.64
C ILE A 331 -2.55 -6.65 8.71
N TYR A 332 -1.81 -6.16 7.71
CA TYR A 332 -1.21 -7.01 6.69
C TYR A 332 0.25 -7.40 6.97
N ALA A 333 1.02 -6.61 7.75
CA ALA A 333 2.46 -6.83 7.96
C ALA A 333 2.84 -8.27 8.36
N LEU A 334 2.04 -8.90 9.22
CA LEU A 334 2.27 -10.30 9.61
C LEU A 334 2.02 -11.25 8.44
N SER A 335 0.93 -11.08 7.69
CA SER A 335 0.61 -11.91 6.53
C SER A 335 1.66 -11.74 5.42
N GLY A 336 2.07 -10.51 5.14
CA GLY A 336 3.13 -10.20 4.18
C GLY A 336 4.45 -10.90 4.51
N SER A 337 4.80 -11.01 5.80
CA SER A 337 6.02 -11.71 6.24
C SER A 337 6.00 -13.24 6.01
N TYR A 338 4.83 -13.82 5.75
CA TYR A 338 4.71 -15.22 5.31
C TYR A 338 4.82 -15.37 3.80
N VAL A 339 4.58 -14.29 3.02
CA VAL A 339 4.66 -14.31 1.56
C VAL A 339 6.06 -13.99 1.06
N ALA A 340 6.75 -13.04 1.70
CA ALA A 340 8.06 -12.55 1.32
C ALA A 340 8.93 -12.19 2.53
N ASP A 341 10.25 -12.02 2.34
CA ASP A 341 11.11 -11.42 3.37
C ASP A 341 10.88 -9.90 3.42
N THR A 342 10.01 -9.48 4.30
CA THR A 342 9.58 -8.08 4.45
C THR A 342 10.43 -7.30 5.46
N TYR A 343 11.45 -7.91 6.10
CA TYR A 343 12.08 -7.32 7.28
C TYR A 343 12.73 -5.97 7.00
N ASN A 344 13.61 -5.88 6.01
CA ASN A 344 14.31 -4.63 5.71
C ASN A 344 13.35 -3.58 5.17
N PHE A 345 12.46 -3.97 4.25
CA PHE A 345 11.44 -3.10 3.67
C PHE A 345 10.56 -2.45 4.75
N MET A 346 9.96 -3.26 5.64
CA MET A 346 9.12 -2.74 6.72
C MET A 346 9.90 -1.95 7.75
N ARG A 347 11.15 -2.35 8.07
CA ARG A 347 12.01 -1.61 8.98
C ARG A 347 12.37 -0.23 8.44
N GLN A 348 12.71 -0.12 7.13
CA GLN A 348 12.98 1.16 6.48
C GLN A 348 11.73 2.06 6.46
N TRP A 349 10.57 1.48 6.20
CA TRP A 349 9.32 2.23 6.25
C TRP A 349 8.99 2.67 7.70
N MET A 350 9.30 1.86 8.71
CA MET A 350 9.15 2.26 10.12
C MET A 350 10.06 3.42 10.53
N ASP A 351 11.18 3.66 9.84
CA ASP A 351 11.97 4.89 10.01
C ASP A 351 11.16 6.12 9.58
N THR A 352 10.43 6.03 8.46
CA THR A 352 9.51 7.06 7.99
C THR A 352 8.35 7.27 8.98
N VAL A 353 7.72 6.19 9.45
CA VAL A 353 6.66 6.26 10.48
C VAL A 353 7.16 6.94 11.74
N ARG A 354 8.36 6.58 12.21
CA ARG A 354 8.95 7.18 13.42
C ARG A 354 9.26 8.66 13.25
N ALA A 355 9.71 9.09 12.08
CA ALA A 355 9.96 10.49 11.76
C ALA A 355 8.68 11.33 11.77
N ASP A 356 7.55 10.71 11.39
CA ASP A 356 6.22 11.34 11.42
C ASP A 356 5.59 11.36 12.82
N CYS A 357 5.99 10.48 13.74
CA CYS A 357 5.44 10.42 15.09
C CYS A 357 5.68 11.71 15.89
N GLY A 358 4.60 12.23 16.51
CA GLY A 358 4.67 13.33 17.47
C GLY A 358 5.14 12.89 18.87
N GLU A 359 5.12 13.83 19.83
CA GLU A 359 5.53 13.58 21.23
C GLU A 359 4.72 12.46 21.92
N THR A 360 3.51 12.19 21.46
CA THR A 360 2.65 11.11 21.94
C THR A 360 2.97 9.74 21.33
N GLY A 361 3.94 9.66 20.44
CA GLY A 361 4.24 8.45 19.68
C GLY A 361 3.19 8.07 18.63
N MET A 362 2.16 8.89 18.43
CA MET A 362 1.14 8.68 17.39
C MET A 362 1.70 9.07 16.03
N SER A 363 1.52 8.23 15.03
CA SER A 363 1.78 8.53 13.63
C SER A 363 0.56 9.16 12.95
N SER A 364 0.74 9.71 11.76
CA SER A 364 -0.37 10.04 10.87
C SER A 364 -1.10 8.78 10.39
N GLN A 365 -2.23 8.98 9.76
CA GLN A 365 -3.05 7.88 9.20
C GLN A 365 -2.38 7.17 8.03
N TYR A 366 -1.43 7.81 7.36
CA TYR A 366 -0.56 7.26 6.31
C TYR A 366 0.83 7.91 6.40
N CYS A 367 1.86 7.16 6.02
CA CYS A 367 3.26 7.60 6.04
C CYS A 367 3.95 7.23 4.72
N PRO A 368 4.66 8.16 4.05
CA PRO A 368 4.89 9.57 4.43
C PRO A 368 3.59 10.37 4.54
N ALA A 369 3.58 11.33 5.47
CA ALA A 369 2.41 12.18 5.69
C ALA A 369 2.43 13.40 4.74
N PHE A 370 1.50 13.44 3.80
CA PHE A 370 1.25 14.64 3.00
C PHE A 370 0.26 15.53 3.75
N VAL A 371 0.72 16.23 4.75
CA VAL A 371 -0.12 17.15 5.52
C VAL A 371 -0.34 18.41 4.72
N ASN A 372 -1.54 18.99 4.78
CA ASN A 372 -1.81 20.32 4.21
C ASN A 372 -0.94 21.36 4.93
N TYR A 373 0.27 21.59 4.40
CA TYR A 373 1.04 22.74 4.82
C TYR A 373 0.31 23.99 4.35
N ASP A 374 0.14 24.94 5.24
CA ASP A 374 -0.03 26.31 4.80
C ASP A 374 1.32 26.77 4.21
N LEU A 375 1.50 26.53 2.92
CA LEU A 375 2.73 26.86 2.19
C LEU A 375 3.03 28.37 2.23
N GLU A 376 2.04 29.21 2.61
CA GLU A 376 2.19 30.66 2.79
C GLU A 376 2.65 31.02 4.23
N ALA A 377 2.44 30.15 5.22
CA ALA A 377 2.64 30.50 6.62
C ALA A 377 4.09 30.31 7.12
N ASP A 378 5.02 29.76 6.34
CA ASP A 378 6.43 29.49 6.74
C ASP A 378 6.58 28.60 7.99
N ASP A 379 5.48 28.07 8.52
CA ASP A 379 5.45 27.27 9.74
C ASP A 379 5.16 25.80 9.44
N LYS A 380 6.00 24.91 9.97
CA LYS A 380 5.74 23.47 10.00
C LYS A 380 4.50 23.26 10.87
N ILE A 381 3.37 22.91 10.27
CA ILE A 381 2.23 22.43 11.06
C ILE A 381 2.65 21.06 11.60
N PRO A 382 2.71 20.87 12.91
CA PRO A 382 3.06 19.57 13.47
C PRO A 382 2.15 18.49 12.91
N HIS A 383 2.69 17.33 12.55
CA HIS A 383 1.98 16.17 12.00
C HIS A 383 0.87 15.59 12.91
N ASN A 384 0.49 16.27 13.94
CA ASN A 384 -0.36 15.84 15.06
C ASN A 384 -1.86 15.74 14.76
N GLY A 385 -2.30 15.77 13.52
CA GLY A 385 -3.67 16.18 13.39
C GLY A 385 -4.66 15.20 12.78
N GLN A 386 -4.24 14.21 12.06
CA GLN A 386 -5.20 13.37 11.33
C GLN A 386 -4.94 11.88 11.57
N SER A 387 -5.12 11.46 12.81
CA SER A 387 -5.15 10.04 13.14
C SER A 387 -6.58 9.52 13.10
N PHE A 388 -6.77 8.33 12.52
CA PHE A 388 -8.02 7.59 12.65
C PHE A 388 -8.12 6.83 13.99
N GLY A 389 -7.22 7.13 14.94
CA GLY A 389 -7.18 6.54 16.27
C GLY A 389 -6.47 5.19 16.30
N ILE A 390 -6.70 4.46 17.38
CA ILE A 390 -5.95 3.25 17.70
C ILE A 390 -6.03 2.16 16.62
N THR A 391 -7.11 2.07 15.87
CA THR A 391 -7.29 1.08 14.82
C THR A 391 -6.30 1.23 13.65
N TRP A 392 -5.68 2.40 13.52
CA TRP A 392 -4.59 2.69 12.59
C TRP A 392 -3.26 2.79 13.33
N ASN A 393 -3.19 3.57 14.40
CA ASN A 393 -1.95 3.90 15.09
C ASN A 393 -1.31 2.75 15.88
N CYS A 394 -2.02 1.66 16.16
CA CYS A 394 -1.43 0.50 16.84
C CYS A 394 -0.26 -0.13 16.06
N LEU A 395 -0.07 0.23 14.76
CA LEU A 395 1.09 -0.19 13.98
C LEU A 395 2.43 0.11 14.69
N VAL A 396 2.50 1.23 15.44
CA VAL A 396 3.72 1.65 16.16
C VAL A 396 4.22 0.54 17.10
N VAL A 397 3.30 -0.25 17.63
CA VAL A 397 3.60 -1.42 18.49
C VAL A 397 3.57 -2.72 17.70
N THR A 398 2.52 -2.93 16.89
CA THR A 398 2.23 -4.24 16.30
C THR A 398 3.23 -4.64 15.21
N ILE A 399 3.71 -3.70 14.40
CA ILE A 399 4.70 -4.01 13.36
C ILE A 399 6.06 -4.38 13.97
N PRO A 400 6.68 -3.57 14.87
CA PRO A 400 7.91 -3.98 15.55
C PRO A 400 7.78 -5.30 16.30
N TYR A 401 6.64 -5.54 16.96
CA TYR A 401 6.37 -6.81 17.64
C TYR A 401 6.35 -7.99 16.66
N ASN A 402 5.57 -7.91 15.59
CA ASN A 402 5.44 -8.97 14.60
C ASN A 402 6.77 -9.29 13.91
N LEU A 403 7.51 -8.27 13.48
CA LEU A 403 8.83 -8.45 12.84
C LEU A 403 9.85 -9.07 13.80
N TYR A 404 9.84 -8.67 15.07
CA TYR A 404 10.69 -9.29 16.08
C TYR A 404 10.30 -10.77 16.31
N MET A 405 9.02 -11.06 16.48
CA MET A 405 8.54 -12.43 16.71
C MET A 405 8.84 -13.35 15.53
N GLN A 406 8.82 -12.84 14.31
CA GLN A 406 9.14 -13.61 13.10
C GLN A 406 10.65 -13.86 12.93
N THR A 407 11.47 -12.90 13.29
CA THR A 407 12.90 -12.91 12.90
C THR A 407 13.87 -13.02 14.08
N GLY A 408 13.45 -12.67 15.28
CA GLY A 408 14.33 -12.52 16.46
C GLY A 408 15.33 -11.37 16.36
N LYS A 409 15.25 -10.52 15.32
CA LYS A 409 16.17 -9.38 15.12
C LYS A 409 15.80 -8.24 16.06
N LEU A 410 16.77 -7.78 16.87
CA LEU A 410 16.55 -6.77 17.91
C LEU A 410 16.53 -5.33 17.40
N ASP A 411 17.04 -5.08 16.21
CA ASP A 411 17.21 -3.72 15.70
C ASP A 411 15.85 -3.02 15.57
N ILE A 412 14.84 -3.71 15.02
CA ILE A 412 13.49 -3.14 14.89
C ILE A 412 12.90 -2.73 16.25
N VAL A 413 13.21 -3.45 17.32
CA VAL A 413 12.72 -3.13 18.66
C VAL A 413 13.45 -1.90 19.20
N LYS A 414 14.79 -1.92 19.14
CA LYS A 414 15.64 -0.83 19.65
C LYS A 414 15.39 0.50 18.94
N ASP A 415 15.17 0.45 17.64
CA ASP A 415 14.91 1.64 16.84
C ASP A 415 13.56 2.28 17.19
N ASN A 416 12.58 1.50 17.68
CA ASN A 416 11.21 1.97 17.91
C ASN A 416 10.75 2.02 19.36
N ILE A 417 11.53 1.53 20.33
CA ILE A 417 11.08 1.32 21.71
C ILE A 417 10.61 2.61 22.41
N ASP A 418 11.27 3.73 22.17
CA ASP A 418 10.91 5.01 22.76
C ASP A 418 9.55 5.50 22.24
N ASN A 419 9.28 5.35 20.95
CA ASN A 419 7.97 5.64 20.34
C ASN A 419 6.89 4.70 20.87
N ILE A 420 7.19 3.42 21.02
CA ILE A 420 6.28 2.42 21.58
C ILE A 420 5.87 2.85 22.99
N TYR A 421 6.81 3.23 23.83
CA TYR A 421 6.53 3.69 25.19
C TYR A 421 5.71 4.98 25.20
N ALA A 422 6.07 5.96 24.39
CA ALA A 422 5.33 7.21 24.28
C ALA A 422 3.87 6.96 23.87
N TYR A 423 3.64 6.10 22.90
CA TYR A 423 2.31 5.76 22.40
C TYR A 423 1.47 5.00 23.44
N VAL A 424 2.01 3.97 24.05
CA VAL A 424 1.28 3.16 25.04
C VAL A 424 1.00 3.96 26.31
N ASP A 425 1.92 4.81 26.76
CA ASP A 425 1.72 5.73 27.89
C ASP A 425 0.64 6.77 27.56
N HIS A 426 0.60 7.28 26.32
CA HIS A 426 -0.47 8.16 25.84
C HIS A 426 -1.84 7.47 25.91
N LEU A 427 -1.97 6.26 25.37
CA LEU A 427 -3.20 5.47 25.45
C LEU A 427 -3.68 5.28 26.89
N ALA A 428 -2.76 4.96 27.81
CA ALA A 428 -3.05 4.76 29.22
C ALA A 428 -3.44 6.06 29.95
N SER A 429 -3.00 7.22 29.46
CA SER A 429 -3.29 8.54 30.06
C SER A 429 -4.56 9.19 29.52
N THR A 430 -5.21 8.58 28.53
CA THR A 430 -6.43 9.12 27.88
C THR A 430 -7.64 8.27 28.27
N PRO A 431 -8.39 8.62 29.33
CA PRO A 431 -9.47 7.79 29.86
C PRO A 431 -10.65 7.68 28.89
N MET A 432 -11.28 6.51 28.84
CA MET A 432 -12.51 6.30 28.10
C MET A 432 -13.65 7.12 28.70
N SER A 433 -14.33 7.92 27.88
CA SER A 433 -15.57 8.59 28.28
C SER A 433 -16.76 8.01 27.51
N TYR A 434 -17.88 7.81 28.18
CA TYR A 434 -19.11 7.28 27.58
C TYR A 434 -20.33 8.03 28.11
N LYS A 435 -21.48 7.93 27.45
CA LYS A 435 -22.75 8.48 27.98
C LYS A 435 -23.47 7.41 28.75
N ASP A 436 -23.77 7.70 30.02
CA ASP A 436 -24.60 6.83 30.84
C ASP A 436 -26.11 7.03 30.55
N GLU A 437 -26.94 6.26 31.23
CA GLU A 437 -28.41 6.30 31.10
C GLU A 437 -29.04 7.67 31.46
N ASN A 438 -28.33 8.51 32.25
CA ASN A 438 -28.75 9.86 32.65
C ASN A 438 -28.26 10.94 31.67
N GLY A 439 -27.39 10.55 30.68
CA GLY A 439 -26.75 11.45 29.74
C GLY A 439 -25.51 12.15 30.30
N ASP A 440 -25.06 11.75 31.49
CA ASP A 440 -23.77 12.16 32.05
C ASP A 440 -22.63 11.50 31.25
N LYS A 441 -21.42 12.06 31.34
CA LYS A 441 -20.22 11.53 30.68
C LYS A 441 -19.19 11.09 31.73
N PRO A 442 -19.42 9.95 32.43
CA PRO A 442 -18.41 9.41 33.32
C PRO A 442 -17.17 8.94 32.51
N GLU A 443 -16.04 8.90 33.20
CA GLU A 443 -14.78 8.42 32.66
C GLU A 443 -14.37 7.13 33.36
N ASP A 444 -13.83 6.18 32.60
CA ASP A 444 -13.17 5.00 33.13
C ASP A 444 -11.68 5.03 32.74
N ALA A 445 -10.83 5.31 33.72
CA ALA A 445 -9.40 5.41 33.53
C ALA A 445 -8.68 4.05 33.32
N ARG A 446 -9.40 2.94 33.45
CA ARG A 446 -8.87 1.60 33.16
C ARG A 446 -8.87 1.30 31.65
N LEU A 447 -9.66 2.05 30.87
CA LEU A 447 -9.85 1.91 29.43
C LEU A 447 -9.42 3.19 28.71
N THR A 448 -8.98 3.06 27.45
CA THR A 448 -8.57 4.22 26.67
C THR A 448 -9.74 4.91 25.97
N GLY A 449 -9.67 6.25 25.90
CA GLY A 449 -10.54 7.08 25.08
C GLY A 449 -10.08 7.24 23.64
N GLU A 450 -8.88 6.76 23.31
CA GLU A 450 -8.38 6.73 21.94
C GLU A 450 -9.11 5.65 21.15
N THR A 451 -10.05 6.07 20.32
CA THR A 451 -10.90 5.17 19.54
C THR A 451 -10.75 5.42 18.05
N GLY A 452 -10.95 4.40 17.24
CA GLY A 452 -10.86 4.54 15.78
C GLY A 452 -12.16 5.11 15.19
N THR A 453 -12.06 6.16 14.38
CA THR A 453 -13.19 6.69 13.62
C THR A 453 -13.68 5.74 12.54
N LEU A 454 -12.77 4.99 11.91
CA LEU A 454 -13.10 4.01 10.87
C LEU A 454 -13.37 2.61 11.45
N CYS A 455 -12.93 2.34 12.66
CA CYS A 455 -13.19 1.10 13.40
C CYS A 455 -12.83 -0.16 12.58
N ASP A 456 -13.82 -1.04 12.34
CA ASP A 456 -13.71 -2.19 11.42
C ASP A 456 -14.08 -1.73 10.00
N HIS A 457 -13.13 -1.01 9.37
CA HIS A 457 -13.34 -0.32 8.09
C HIS A 457 -13.90 -1.28 7.03
N LEU A 458 -14.88 -0.81 6.27
CA LEU A 458 -15.57 -1.54 5.20
C LEU A 458 -16.28 -2.84 5.65
N SER A 459 -16.59 -2.97 6.95
CA SER A 459 -17.41 -4.09 7.43
C SER A 459 -18.83 -4.02 6.87
N ARG A 460 -19.42 -5.18 6.56
CA ARG A 460 -20.83 -5.30 6.15
C ARG A 460 -21.79 -5.03 7.33
N ILE A 461 -21.38 -5.36 8.55
CA ILE A 461 -22.08 -5.05 9.79
C ILE A 461 -21.16 -4.23 10.69
N PRO A 462 -21.49 -2.96 10.96
CA PRO A 462 -20.66 -2.11 11.82
C PRO A 462 -20.56 -2.62 13.26
N THR A 463 -19.38 -2.48 13.85
CA THR A 463 -19.09 -2.81 15.25
C THR A 463 -18.60 -1.57 16.01
N ASP A 464 -18.88 -1.46 17.31
CA ASP A 464 -18.52 -0.30 18.15
C ASP A 464 -17.00 -0.10 18.20
N GLY A 465 -16.53 1.07 17.75
CA GLY A 465 -15.10 1.39 17.66
C GLY A 465 -14.42 1.55 19.01
N VAL A 466 -15.17 1.94 20.06
CA VAL A 466 -14.64 2.05 21.42
C VAL A 466 -14.37 0.66 21.99
N MET A 467 -15.30 -0.27 21.74
CA MET A 467 -15.14 -1.66 22.18
C MET A 467 -13.91 -2.31 21.53
N LEU A 468 -13.79 -2.23 20.19
CA LEU A 468 -12.65 -2.79 19.46
C LEU A 468 -11.34 -2.05 19.77
N GLY A 469 -11.38 -0.72 19.89
CA GLY A 469 -10.22 0.08 20.25
C GLY A 469 -9.64 -0.31 21.60
N ASN A 470 -10.47 -0.64 22.59
CA ASN A 470 -10.01 -1.08 23.89
C ASN A 470 -9.44 -2.52 23.87
N VAL A 471 -9.87 -3.37 22.96
CA VAL A 471 -9.20 -4.66 22.70
C VAL A 471 -7.79 -4.45 22.16
N LEU A 472 -7.64 -3.54 21.18
CA LEU A 472 -6.33 -3.20 20.61
C LEU A 472 -5.42 -2.52 21.63
N TYR A 473 -5.95 -1.69 22.53
CA TYR A 473 -5.22 -1.11 23.66
C TYR A 473 -4.60 -2.19 24.56
N ILE A 474 -5.40 -3.18 24.94
CA ILE A 474 -4.94 -4.30 25.76
C ILE A 474 -3.85 -5.08 25.00
N ASN A 475 -4.03 -5.32 23.71
CA ASN A 475 -3.03 -5.99 22.88
C ASN A 475 -1.73 -5.18 22.79
N CYS A 476 -1.81 -3.84 22.61
CA CYS A 476 -0.64 -2.97 22.62
C CYS A 476 0.13 -3.02 23.93
N LEU A 477 -0.57 -3.06 25.08
CA LEU A 477 0.06 -3.21 26.40
C LEU A 477 0.82 -4.55 26.53
N ASP A 478 0.21 -5.65 26.09
CA ASP A 478 0.85 -6.98 26.15
C ASP A 478 2.09 -7.09 25.25
N GLN A 479 1.96 -6.55 24.04
CA GLN A 479 3.06 -6.53 23.07
C GLN A 479 4.20 -5.62 23.55
N ALA A 480 3.88 -4.41 24.04
CA ALA A 480 4.87 -3.48 24.59
C ALA A 480 5.56 -4.04 25.83
N ALA A 481 4.83 -4.75 26.71
CA ALA A 481 5.43 -5.45 27.84
C ALA A 481 6.45 -6.51 27.40
N THR A 482 6.11 -7.27 26.34
CA THR A 482 7.02 -8.25 25.76
C THR A 482 8.27 -7.58 25.17
N LEU A 483 8.11 -6.48 24.43
CA LEU A 483 9.21 -5.75 23.83
C LEU A 483 10.09 -5.06 24.89
N ALA A 484 9.50 -4.57 25.98
CA ALA A 484 10.23 -4.03 27.13
C ALA A 484 11.14 -5.08 27.80
N ASP A 485 10.64 -6.32 28.01
CA ASP A 485 11.47 -7.43 28.50
C ASP A 485 12.63 -7.72 27.53
N VAL A 486 12.38 -7.70 26.25
CA VAL A 486 13.39 -7.97 25.21
C VAL A 486 14.55 -6.97 25.25
N VAL A 487 14.28 -5.71 25.57
CA VAL A 487 15.33 -4.70 25.75
C VAL A 487 15.86 -4.60 27.18
N GLY A 488 15.30 -5.39 28.11
CA GLY A 488 15.73 -5.49 29.50
C GLY A 488 15.11 -4.45 30.45
N ASP A 489 14.06 -3.74 30.03
CA ASP A 489 13.29 -2.81 30.85
C ASP A 489 12.16 -3.53 31.59
N THR A 490 12.54 -4.26 32.64
CA THR A 490 11.62 -5.10 33.42
C THR A 490 10.57 -4.32 34.19
N ASP A 491 10.89 -3.10 34.63
CA ASP A 491 9.98 -2.25 35.39
C ASP A 491 8.82 -1.77 34.47
N LYS A 492 9.15 -1.37 33.23
CA LYS A 492 8.14 -1.02 32.22
C LYS A 492 7.28 -2.24 31.84
N ALA A 493 7.92 -3.40 31.65
CA ALA A 493 7.22 -4.64 31.31
C ALA A 493 6.20 -5.02 32.38
N GLU A 494 6.57 -4.96 33.68
CA GLU A 494 5.67 -5.23 34.79
C GLU A 494 4.50 -4.24 34.84
N SER A 495 4.79 -2.95 34.73
CA SER A 495 3.78 -1.89 34.71
C SER A 495 2.74 -2.09 33.61
N TYR A 496 3.17 -2.41 32.39
CA TYR A 496 2.26 -2.63 31.27
C TYR A 496 1.40 -3.90 31.46
N ARG A 497 1.95 -4.98 32.03
CA ARG A 497 1.16 -6.18 32.36
C ARG A 497 0.10 -5.92 33.43
N GLU A 498 0.41 -5.14 34.46
CA GLU A 498 -0.56 -4.75 35.49
C GLU A 498 -1.67 -3.89 34.88
N THR A 499 -1.32 -2.93 34.01
CA THR A 499 -2.29 -2.10 33.30
C THR A 499 -3.17 -2.95 32.38
N ALA A 500 -2.59 -3.89 31.62
CA ALA A 500 -3.32 -4.80 30.74
C ALA A 500 -4.31 -5.68 31.52
N ALA A 501 -3.92 -6.20 32.69
CA ALA A 501 -4.80 -7.01 33.53
C ALA A 501 -6.01 -6.18 34.01
N THR A 502 -5.78 -4.96 34.48
CA THR A 502 -6.83 -4.03 34.92
C THR A 502 -7.77 -3.65 33.75
N ALA A 503 -7.21 -3.40 32.56
CA ALA A 503 -8.00 -3.08 31.37
C ALA A 503 -8.86 -4.28 30.91
N ARG A 504 -8.35 -5.53 31.00
CA ARG A 504 -9.14 -6.73 30.72
C ARG A 504 -10.32 -6.90 31.64
N GLU A 505 -10.14 -6.68 32.93
CA GLU A 505 -11.23 -6.73 33.91
C GLU A 505 -12.30 -5.70 33.54
N ALA A 506 -11.89 -4.45 33.31
CA ALA A 506 -12.80 -3.37 32.93
C ALA A 506 -13.54 -3.63 31.61
N TRP A 507 -12.82 -4.18 30.61
CA TRP A 507 -13.43 -4.50 29.31
C TRP A 507 -14.54 -5.57 29.46
N ASN A 508 -14.31 -6.63 30.23
CA ASN A 508 -15.31 -7.68 30.47
C ASN A 508 -16.52 -7.13 31.28
N GLU A 509 -16.28 -6.29 32.28
CA GLU A 509 -17.36 -5.65 33.06
C GLU A 509 -18.25 -4.77 32.17
N PHE A 510 -17.63 -4.00 31.27
CA PHE A 510 -18.32 -3.00 30.48
C PHE A 510 -18.98 -3.58 29.21
N PHE A 511 -18.24 -4.40 28.45
CA PHE A 511 -18.63 -4.82 27.11
C PHE A 511 -19.23 -6.23 27.01
N ILE A 512 -19.28 -7.02 28.09
CA ILE A 512 -19.94 -8.33 28.09
C ILE A 512 -21.23 -8.26 28.92
N ASP A 513 -22.31 -8.82 28.41
CA ASP A 513 -23.51 -9.10 29.16
C ASP A 513 -23.30 -10.42 29.94
N PRO A 514 -23.26 -10.42 31.29
CA PRO A 514 -22.89 -11.59 32.07
C PRO A 514 -23.94 -12.72 32.01
N ASP A 515 -25.18 -12.39 31.70
CA ASP A 515 -26.26 -13.38 31.64
C ASP A 515 -26.21 -14.17 30.33
N THR A 516 -25.95 -13.48 29.23
CA THR A 516 -25.99 -14.06 27.88
C THR A 516 -24.61 -14.34 27.26
N GLY A 517 -23.55 -13.70 27.75
CA GLY A 517 -22.23 -13.71 27.12
C GLY A 517 -22.16 -12.91 25.81
N LYS A 518 -23.21 -12.15 25.48
CA LYS A 518 -23.20 -11.29 24.28
C LYS A 518 -22.43 -10.02 24.54
N THR A 519 -21.80 -9.50 23.50
CA THR A 519 -21.11 -8.20 23.56
C THR A 519 -22.11 -7.05 23.54
N LYS A 520 -21.70 -5.91 24.12
CA LYS A 520 -22.46 -4.67 24.20
C LYS A 520 -21.64 -3.51 23.62
N ASN A 521 -22.33 -2.54 23.04
CA ASN A 521 -21.72 -1.28 22.65
C ASN A 521 -21.60 -0.31 23.85
N THR A 522 -21.03 0.88 23.64
CA THR A 522 -20.87 1.94 24.65
C THR A 522 -22.17 2.48 25.23
N LYS A 523 -23.33 2.17 24.62
CA LYS A 523 -24.66 2.53 25.13
C LYS A 523 -25.30 1.42 25.97
N GLY A 524 -24.60 0.28 26.12
CA GLY A 524 -25.11 -0.92 26.78
C GLY A 524 -26.08 -1.76 25.96
N GLU A 525 -26.21 -1.48 24.66
CA GLU A 525 -27.03 -2.26 23.72
C GLU A 525 -26.25 -3.47 23.22
N ILE A 526 -26.93 -4.60 23.03
CA ILE A 526 -26.33 -5.82 22.48
C ILE A 526 -25.77 -5.55 21.08
N GLN A 527 -24.55 -5.97 20.85
CA GLN A 527 -23.84 -5.84 19.60
C GLN A 527 -23.31 -7.19 19.08
N ASP A 528 -24.13 -8.06 18.71
CA ASP A 528 -23.89 -9.46 18.37
C ASP A 528 -23.30 -9.60 16.94
N THR A 529 -22.05 -9.20 16.74
CA THR A 529 -21.37 -9.19 15.43
C THR A 529 -20.15 -10.12 15.40
N GLN A 530 -19.73 -10.59 14.23
CA GLN A 530 -18.52 -11.42 14.10
C GLN A 530 -17.28 -10.70 14.67
N ALA A 531 -17.08 -9.42 14.34
CA ALA A 531 -15.96 -8.61 14.80
C ALA A 531 -15.93 -8.44 16.32
N SER A 532 -17.10 -8.28 16.96
CA SER A 532 -17.21 -8.06 18.40
C SER A 532 -16.80 -9.27 19.25
N TYR A 533 -16.76 -10.45 18.65
CA TYR A 533 -16.27 -11.67 19.28
C TYR A 533 -14.87 -12.07 18.83
N ALA A 534 -14.62 -12.06 17.52
CA ALA A 534 -13.35 -12.53 16.96
C ALA A 534 -12.15 -11.78 17.53
N THR A 535 -12.23 -10.45 17.59
CA THR A 535 -11.11 -9.60 18.03
C THR A 535 -10.74 -9.83 19.51
N PRO A 536 -11.67 -9.76 20.48
CA PRO A 536 -11.33 -10.02 21.88
C PRO A 536 -10.95 -11.48 22.16
N LEU A 537 -11.46 -12.44 21.43
CA LEU A 537 -11.04 -13.85 21.53
C LEU A 537 -9.60 -14.01 21.02
N ARG A 538 -9.27 -13.45 19.85
CA ARG A 538 -7.92 -13.51 19.26
C ARG A 538 -6.84 -12.97 20.19
N PHE A 539 -7.13 -11.89 20.92
CA PHE A 539 -6.18 -11.24 21.82
C PHE A 539 -6.36 -11.61 23.29
N HIS A 540 -7.08 -12.73 23.58
CA HIS A 540 -7.28 -13.28 24.93
C HIS A 540 -7.79 -12.23 25.93
N VAL A 541 -8.72 -11.37 25.52
CA VAL A 541 -9.33 -10.33 26.36
C VAL A 541 -10.51 -10.89 27.14
N VAL A 542 -11.24 -11.86 26.58
CA VAL A 542 -12.42 -12.47 27.23
C VAL A 542 -12.00 -13.27 28.46
N SER A 543 -12.68 -13.02 29.59
CA SER A 543 -12.42 -13.74 30.84
C SER A 543 -12.89 -15.20 30.78
N ASP A 544 -12.25 -16.07 31.55
CA ASP A 544 -12.60 -17.49 31.65
C ASP A 544 -14.08 -17.70 32.03
N GLU A 545 -14.62 -16.81 32.87
CA GLU A 545 -16.02 -16.86 33.30
C GLU A 545 -17.01 -16.67 32.15
N ASN A 546 -16.67 -15.83 31.18
CA ASN A 546 -17.52 -15.51 30.05
C ASN A 546 -17.27 -16.40 28.83
N LEU A 547 -16.11 -17.09 28.78
CA LEU A 547 -15.55 -17.71 27.58
C LEU A 547 -16.51 -18.70 26.90
N GLU A 548 -17.14 -19.60 27.65
CA GLU A 548 -18.03 -20.63 27.09
C GLU A 548 -19.21 -19.99 26.33
N LYS A 549 -19.89 -19.03 26.94
CA LYS A 549 -21.03 -18.33 26.33
C LYS A 549 -20.60 -17.47 25.14
N VAL A 550 -19.45 -16.81 25.26
CA VAL A 550 -18.88 -15.99 24.16
C VAL A 550 -18.56 -16.87 22.95
N LEU A 551 -17.98 -18.05 23.14
CA LEU A 551 -17.69 -18.99 22.04
C LEU A 551 -18.96 -19.53 21.38
N GLU A 552 -20.02 -19.82 22.15
CA GLU A 552 -21.32 -20.22 21.61
C GLU A 552 -21.90 -19.12 20.73
N ASN A 553 -21.93 -17.85 21.21
CA ASN A 553 -22.41 -16.70 20.46
C ASN A 553 -21.54 -16.45 19.20
N TYR A 554 -20.21 -16.52 19.36
CA TYR A 554 -19.30 -16.33 18.23
C TYR A 554 -19.58 -17.33 17.12
N ASN A 555 -19.66 -18.62 17.45
CA ASN A 555 -19.99 -19.66 16.48
C ASN A 555 -21.35 -19.43 15.81
N ALA A 556 -22.35 -18.97 16.57
CA ALA A 556 -23.68 -18.68 16.05
C ALA A 556 -23.68 -17.51 15.06
N THR A 557 -22.89 -16.43 15.28
CA THR A 557 -22.78 -15.31 14.34
C THR A 557 -22.20 -15.73 12.96
N ILE A 558 -21.59 -16.89 12.87
CA ILE A 558 -21.04 -17.46 11.63
C ILE A 558 -21.93 -18.58 11.08
N ALA A 559 -22.23 -19.60 11.91
CA ALA A 559 -22.91 -20.80 11.47
C ALA A 559 -24.44 -20.59 11.27
N GLU A 560 -25.02 -19.61 11.94
CA GLU A 560 -26.43 -19.26 11.91
C GLU A 560 -26.66 -17.84 11.37
N ALA A 561 -25.64 -17.25 10.71
CA ALA A 561 -25.68 -15.91 10.15
C ALA A 561 -26.89 -15.73 9.23
N SER A 562 -27.58 -14.62 9.35
CA SER A 562 -28.78 -14.30 8.56
C SER A 562 -29.09 -12.81 8.60
N GLY A 563 -29.87 -12.33 7.63
CA GLY A 563 -30.28 -10.94 7.52
C GLY A 563 -29.81 -10.30 6.23
N GLU A 564 -29.66 -9.01 6.24
CA GLU A 564 -29.18 -8.18 5.13
C GLU A 564 -28.15 -7.19 5.65
N ASP A 565 -27.17 -6.85 4.82
CA ASP A 565 -26.19 -5.78 5.13
C ASP A 565 -26.72 -4.38 4.76
N SER A 566 -25.87 -3.36 4.90
CA SER A 566 -26.22 -1.96 4.60
C SER A 566 -26.57 -1.74 3.11
N ASP A 567 -26.10 -2.60 2.21
CA ASP A 567 -26.35 -2.54 0.77
C ASP A 567 -27.59 -3.36 0.36
N GLY A 568 -28.25 -4.00 1.33
CA GLY A 568 -29.39 -4.89 1.10
C GLY A 568 -29.01 -6.27 0.58
N MET A 569 -27.73 -6.61 0.63
CA MET A 569 -27.26 -7.93 0.20
C MET A 569 -27.47 -8.96 1.32
N PRO A 570 -27.88 -10.19 1.00
CA PRO A 570 -28.19 -11.20 1.99
C PRO A 570 -26.93 -11.63 2.76
N ILE A 571 -27.10 -11.85 4.06
CA ILE A 571 -26.14 -12.51 4.92
C ILE A 571 -26.60 -13.95 5.11
N VAL A 572 -25.75 -14.90 4.75
CA VAL A 572 -26.04 -16.33 4.85
C VAL A 572 -25.00 -17.02 5.74
N PRO A 573 -25.26 -18.23 6.26
CA PRO A 573 -24.31 -18.96 7.07
C PRO A 573 -22.94 -19.11 6.39
N TYR A 574 -21.87 -19.00 7.19
CA TYR A 574 -20.49 -19.11 6.74
C TYR A 574 -20.06 -18.05 5.72
N THR A 575 -20.59 -16.81 5.87
CA THR A 575 -20.13 -15.63 5.13
C THR A 575 -19.59 -14.56 6.08
N LEU A 576 -18.78 -13.66 5.53
CA LEU A 576 -18.06 -12.62 6.26
C LEU A 576 -18.93 -11.38 6.43
N THR A 577 -18.90 -10.80 7.62
CA THR A 577 -19.54 -9.51 7.91
C THR A 577 -18.54 -8.47 8.41
N THR A 578 -17.28 -8.88 8.58
CA THR A 578 -16.19 -8.06 9.09
C THR A 578 -15.57 -7.17 8.02
N GLY A 579 -14.82 -6.16 8.48
CA GLY A 579 -13.98 -5.30 7.67
C GLY A 579 -12.49 -5.53 7.93
N PHE A 580 -11.67 -4.50 7.70
CA PHE A 580 -10.21 -4.59 7.72
C PHE A 580 -9.65 -5.10 9.04
N ASN A 581 -10.06 -4.50 10.18
CA ASN A 581 -9.46 -4.78 11.47
C ASN A 581 -9.85 -6.14 12.07
N ALA A 582 -10.99 -6.69 11.71
CA ALA A 582 -11.48 -7.92 12.32
C ALA A 582 -11.31 -9.17 11.46
N THR A 583 -11.28 -9.04 10.12
CA THR A 583 -11.24 -10.21 9.21
C THR A 583 -10.06 -11.14 9.49
N GLY A 584 -8.85 -10.62 9.70
CA GLY A 584 -7.66 -11.40 10.02
C GLY A 584 -7.73 -12.15 11.36
N ASN A 585 -8.64 -11.76 12.24
CA ASN A 585 -8.81 -12.38 13.56
C ASN A 585 -9.75 -13.59 13.55
N LEU A 586 -10.66 -13.70 12.55
CA LEU A 586 -11.75 -14.68 12.54
C LEU A 586 -11.25 -16.13 12.60
N LEU A 587 -10.48 -16.55 11.60
CA LEU A 587 -10.02 -17.94 11.50
C LEU A 587 -9.08 -18.31 12.64
N ASN A 588 -8.23 -17.36 13.04
CA ASN A 588 -7.31 -17.54 14.17
C ASN A 588 -8.10 -17.77 15.47
N ALA A 589 -9.09 -16.93 15.77
CA ALA A 589 -9.93 -17.10 16.96
C ALA A 589 -10.72 -18.41 16.93
N LEU A 590 -11.29 -18.80 15.79
CA LEU A 590 -11.97 -20.11 15.67
C LEU A 590 -11.02 -21.27 15.95
N SER A 591 -9.83 -21.23 15.39
CA SER A 591 -8.83 -22.32 15.52
C SER A 591 -8.25 -22.40 16.93
N ASP A 592 -7.93 -21.26 17.55
CA ASP A 592 -7.36 -21.18 18.90
C ASP A 592 -8.29 -21.82 19.95
N TYR A 593 -9.61 -21.74 19.72
CA TYR A 593 -10.62 -22.32 20.60
C TYR A 593 -11.27 -23.62 20.09
N GLY A 594 -10.69 -24.24 19.05
CA GLY A 594 -11.08 -25.57 18.58
C GLY A 594 -12.35 -25.62 17.72
N LEU A 595 -12.86 -24.47 17.25
CA LEU A 595 -14.02 -24.37 16.34
C LEU A 595 -13.63 -24.61 14.87
N ASN A 596 -12.80 -25.61 14.62
CA ASN A 596 -12.17 -25.87 13.32
C ASN A 596 -13.20 -26.16 12.20
N ASP A 597 -14.29 -26.87 12.51
CA ASP A 597 -15.33 -27.17 11.51
C ASP A 597 -15.97 -25.90 10.97
N THR A 598 -16.22 -24.93 11.84
CA THR A 598 -16.75 -23.59 11.45
C THR A 598 -15.69 -22.81 10.68
N ALA A 599 -14.42 -22.86 11.11
CA ALA A 599 -13.32 -22.20 10.42
C ALA A 599 -13.17 -22.68 8.97
N TYR A 600 -13.15 -24.00 8.75
CA TYR A 600 -13.05 -24.57 7.40
C TYR A 600 -14.26 -24.23 6.53
N LYS A 601 -15.48 -24.32 7.05
CA LYS A 601 -16.68 -23.97 6.29
C LYS A 601 -16.70 -22.48 5.91
N LEU A 602 -16.24 -21.59 6.80
CA LEU A 602 -16.11 -20.18 6.51
C LEU A 602 -15.04 -19.92 5.45
N PHE A 603 -13.87 -20.55 5.58
CA PHE A 603 -12.74 -20.36 4.67
C PHE A 603 -13.04 -20.89 3.25
N GLU A 604 -13.72 -22.03 3.14
CA GLU A 604 -14.04 -22.68 1.86
C GLU A 604 -15.36 -22.19 1.25
N SER A 605 -16.05 -21.24 1.89
CA SER A 605 -17.29 -20.66 1.35
C SER A 605 -17.01 -19.92 0.05
N THR A 606 -17.90 -20.12 -0.93
CA THR A 606 -17.92 -19.40 -2.21
C THR A 606 -19.08 -18.43 -2.33
N ASP A 607 -19.93 -18.37 -1.28
CA ASP A 607 -21.04 -17.43 -1.21
C ASP A 607 -20.54 -15.99 -0.95
N TYR A 608 -21.31 -15.01 -1.36
CA TYR A 608 -21.05 -13.60 -1.03
C TYR A 608 -21.41 -13.30 0.44
N ALA A 609 -20.53 -12.73 1.24
CA ALA A 609 -19.14 -12.38 0.99
C ALA A 609 -18.21 -13.44 1.61
N SER A 610 -17.21 -13.85 0.87
CA SER A 610 -16.19 -14.79 1.34
C SER A 610 -14.86 -14.54 0.62
N TRP A 611 -13.77 -15.15 1.12
CA TRP A 611 -12.47 -15.05 0.45
C TRP A 611 -12.46 -15.68 -0.94
N LEU A 612 -13.26 -16.74 -1.17
CA LEU A 612 -13.29 -17.45 -2.45
C LEU A 612 -14.31 -16.88 -3.42
N TYR A 613 -15.24 -16.03 -2.99
CA TYR A 613 -16.21 -15.38 -3.90
C TYR A 613 -15.49 -14.59 -5.02
N PRO A 614 -14.53 -13.66 -4.74
CA PRO A 614 -13.79 -12.99 -5.80
C PRO A 614 -13.05 -13.95 -6.74
N VAL A 615 -12.52 -15.05 -6.23
CA VAL A 615 -11.85 -16.08 -7.03
C VAL A 615 -12.84 -16.71 -8.03
N THR A 616 -14.08 -17.01 -7.60
CA THR A 616 -15.13 -17.53 -8.50
C THR A 616 -15.56 -16.53 -9.57
N GLN A 617 -15.31 -15.22 -9.33
CA GLN A 617 -15.55 -14.15 -10.31
C GLN A 617 -14.34 -13.87 -11.21
N GLY A 618 -13.28 -14.69 -11.14
CA GLY A 618 -12.08 -14.56 -11.97
C GLY A 618 -11.06 -13.53 -11.48
N ALA A 619 -11.13 -13.14 -10.20
CA ALA A 619 -10.12 -12.28 -9.58
C ALA A 619 -8.74 -12.93 -9.61
N THR A 620 -7.71 -12.12 -9.90
CA THR A 620 -6.30 -12.49 -9.87
C THR A 620 -5.50 -11.69 -8.84
N SER A 621 -6.19 -10.89 -8.04
CA SER A 621 -5.70 -10.06 -6.92
C SER A 621 -6.76 -10.01 -5.83
N ILE A 622 -6.43 -9.46 -4.66
CA ILE A 622 -7.37 -9.26 -3.56
C ILE A 622 -8.13 -7.94 -3.77
N TRP A 623 -9.44 -7.98 -3.60
CA TRP A 623 -10.30 -6.80 -3.67
C TRP A 623 -10.35 -6.09 -2.32
N GLU A 624 -10.34 -4.76 -2.33
CA GLU A 624 -10.45 -3.93 -1.13
C GLU A 624 -11.77 -4.15 -0.39
N ARG A 625 -12.86 -4.32 -1.16
CA ARG A 625 -14.22 -4.42 -0.62
C ARG A 625 -14.86 -5.75 -0.97
N TRP A 626 -15.69 -6.28 -0.06
CA TRP A 626 -16.47 -7.48 -0.36
C TRP A 626 -17.39 -7.29 -1.58
N ASN A 627 -18.00 -6.11 -1.69
CA ASN A 627 -18.84 -5.71 -2.82
C ASN A 627 -18.08 -5.05 -3.97
N GLY A 628 -16.80 -5.37 -4.17
CA GLY A 628 -16.02 -4.89 -5.30
C GLY A 628 -16.69 -5.18 -6.64
N TYR A 629 -17.24 -6.37 -6.76
CA TYR A 629 -18.15 -6.76 -7.83
C TYR A 629 -19.17 -7.79 -7.33
N THR A 630 -20.43 -7.61 -7.70
CA THR A 630 -21.49 -8.62 -7.56
C THR A 630 -22.35 -8.66 -8.81
N ASN A 631 -22.98 -9.82 -9.07
CA ASN A 631 -23.89 -9.93 -10.21
C ASN A 631 -25.16 -9.09 -10.05
N GLU A 632 -25.51 -8.74 -8.81
CA GLU A 632 -26.70 -7.96 -8.45
C GLU A 632 -26.46 -6.44 -8.52
N LEU A 633 -25.28 -5.98 -8.08
CA LEU A 633 -24.95 -4.56 -7.95
C LEU A 633 -23.94 -4.05 -8.99
N GLY A 634 -23.38 -4.96 -9.82
CA GLY A 634 -22.30 -4.62 -10.73
C GLY A 634 -21.01 -4.25 -10.01
N PHE A 635 -20.20 -3.38 -10.60
CA PHE A 635 -18.96 -2.90 -10.00
C PHE A 635 -19.19 -1.76 -9.01
N ASN A 636 -18.43 -1.80 -7.93
CA ASN A 636 -18.31 -0.68 -7.01
C ASN A 636 -17.17 0.24 -7.48
N GLY A 637 -17.49 1.39 -8.07
CA GLY A 637 -16.51 2.35 -8.60
C GLY A 637 -15.56 2.96 -7.56
N ASN A 638 -15.84 2.75 -6.26
CA ASN A 638 -14.94 3.15 -5.17
C ASN A 638 -13.98 2.05 -4.73
N ASN A 639 -14.05 0.86 -5.36
CA ASN A 639 -13.22 -0.28 -4.99
C ASN A 639 -11.87 -0.25 -5.70
N SER A 640 -10.81 -0.70 -5.02
CA SER A 640 -9.59 -1.20 -5.66
C SER A 640 -9.74 -2.71 -5.89
N MET A 641 -9.41 -3.16 -7.09
CA MET A 641 -9.40 -4.60 -7.40
C MET A 641 -8.05 -5.24 -7.04
N ASN A 642 -7.12 -4.46 -6.48
CA ASN A 642 -5.81 -4.91 -6.01
C ASN A 642 -5.41 -4.09 -4.77
N SER A 643 -5.64 -4.65 -3.58
CA SER A 643 -5.41 -3.97 -2.29
C SER A 643 -4.77 -4.92 -1.27
#